data_1674802c387add6964d376f7e1b4885d
#
_entry.id   1674802c387add6964d376f7e1b4885d
#
_cell.length_a   1.000
_cell.length_b   1.000
_cell.length_c   1.000
_cell.angle_alpha   90.00
_cell.angle_beta   90.00
_cell.angle_gamma   90.00
#
_symmetry.space_group_name_H-M   'P 1'
#
loop_
_entity.id
_entity.type
_entity.pdbx_description
1 polymer ?
#
loop_
_entity_poly.entity_id
_entity_poly.type
_entity_poly.pdbx_seq_one_letter_code
_entity_poly.pdbx_strand_id
1 'polypeptide(L)'
;MLTAKEIRDSFKNFFESKGHHIVPSAPMVIKDDPTLMFTNAGMNQFKDIILGNHPAKYQRVADSQKCLRVSGKHNDLEEVGHDTYHHTMFEMLGNWSFGDYFKKEAISWAWEYLVEVLKLNPEHLYATVFEGSPEEGLSRDDEAASYWEQFLPKDHIINGNKHDNFWEMGDTGPCGPCSEIHIDLRPAEERAKISGRDLVNHDHPQVIEIWNLVFMQYNRKTDGSLEPLPAKVIDTGMGFERLCMALQGKTSNYDTDVFQPMLKAIAAMSGTEYGKDKQQDIAMRVIADHIRTIAFSITDGQLPSNAKAGYVIHRILRRAVRYGYTFLGQKQAFMYKLLPVLIDNMGEAYPELVAQKTLIEKVIKEEEESFLRTLETGIRLLDKTMEDTKANGKTEISGKDAFTLYDTFGFPLDLTELILRENGMTVNIEEFNEEMQQQKQRARNAAAIETGDWIVLKEGTTEFVGYDYTEYEASILRYRQIKQKNQTLYQIVLDYTPFYAESGGQVGDTGVLVSEFETIEVVDTKKENNLPIHITKKLPEHPEAPMMACVDTDKRAACAANHSATHLLDAALREVLGEHIEQKGSLVTPDSLRFDFSHFQKVTDEEIRKVEHIVNARIRANIPLKEYRNIPIEEAKELGAIALFGEKYGDRVRVIQFGTSIEFCGGTHVAATGNIGMVKIISESSVAAGVRRIEAYTGARVEEMLDTIQDTLSDLKALFNNAPDLRIAIRKYLDENAGLKKQVEDFMKEKEAALKERLLKNVQEIHGIKVIKFCAPLPAEVVKNIAFQLRGEITENLFFVAGSTDNGKPMLTVMLSDNLVAGGLKAGNLVKEAAKLIQGGGGGQPHFATAGGKNADGLPAAVEKVLELAGI
;
A
#
# COMPACT_ATOMS: atom_id res chain seq x y z
N MET A 1 19.88 23.74 -33.36
CA MET A 1 19.78 22.52 -32.54
C MET A 1 18.31 22.33 -32.27
N LEU A 2 17.72 21.19 -32.67
CA LEU A 2 16.30 20.92 -32.46
C LEU A 2 16.03 20.63 -30.99
N THR A 3 14.91 21.17 -30.48
CA THR A 3 14.40 20.85 -29.15
C THR A 3 13.65 19.51 -29.14
N ALA A 4 13.50 18.91 -27.98
CA ALA A 4 12.70 17.67 -27.79
C ALA A 4 11.29 17.79 -28.38
N LYS A 5 10.63 18.95 -28.20
CA LYS A 5 9.33 19.25 -28.81
C LYS A 5 9.39 19.22 -30.33
N GLU A 6 10.34 19.95 -30.93
CA GLU A 6 10.49 20.01 -32.40
C GLU A 6 10.81 18.65 -33.00
N ILE A 7 11.58 17.80 -32.30
CA ILE A 7 11.89 16.44 -32.74
C ILE A 7 10.61 15.58 -32.73
N ARG A 8 9.83 15.61 -31.67
CA ARG A 8 8.56 14.86 -31.55
C ARG A 8 7.56 15.30 -32.63
N ASP A 9 7.42 16.60 -32.82
CA ASP A 9 6.51 17.15 -33.82
C ASP A 9 6.99 16.85 -35.25
N SER A 10 8.30 16.91 -35.52
CA SER A 10 8.89 16.53 -36.79
C SER A 10 8.57 15.10 -37.18
N PHE A 11 8.68 14.13 -36.24
CA PHE A 11 8.34 12.73 -36.49
C PHE A 11 6.87 12.55 -36.86
N LYS A 12 5.98 13.09 -36.07
CA LYS A 12 4.52 13.01 -36.33
C LYS A 12 4.17 13.64 -37.68
N ASN A 13 4.64 14.85 -37.97
CA ASN A 13 4.40 15.52 -39.22
C ASN A 13 4.97 14.76 -40.44
N PHE A 14 6.14 14.16 -40.31
CA PHE A 14 6.73 13.33 -41.36
C PHE A 14 5.83 12.14 -41.69
N PHE A 15 5.41 11.37 -40.71
CA PHE A 15 4.57 10.21 -40.96
C PHE A 15 3.13 10.59 -41.34
N GLU A 16 2.60 11.68 -40.85
CA GLU A 16 1.33 12.23 -41.34
C GLU A 16 1.43 12.53 -42.85
N SER A 17 2.56 13.10 -43.33
CA SER A 17 2.80 13.33 -44.76
C SER A 17 2.89 12.04 -45.59
N LYS A 18 3.22 10.91 -44.95
CA LYS A 18 3.21 9.55 -45.57
C LYS A 18 1.84 8.86 -45.45
N GLY A 19 0.81 9.57 -45.00
CA GLY A 19 -0.56 9.08 -44.90
C GLY A 19 -0.87 8.31 -43.62
N HIS A 20 -0.06 8.44 -42.56
CA HIS A 20 -0.35 7.88 -41.25
C HIS A 20 -1.31 8.77 -40.48
N HIS A 21 -2.23 8.12 -39.77
CA HIS A 21 -3.09 8.81 -38.80
C HIS A 21 -2.37 8.92 -37.46
N ILE A 22 -2.25 10.14 -36.93
CA ILE A 22 -1.62 10.35 -35.62
C ILE A 22 -2.60 9.99 -34.54
N VAL A 23 -2.21 9.04 -33.68
CA VAL A 23 -3.02 8.56 -32.55
C VAL A 23 -2.42 9.02 -31.21
N PRO A 24 -3.22 9.17 -30.17
CA PRO A 24 -2.70 9.49 -28.83
C PRO A 24 -1.94 8.30 -28.24
N SER A 25 -1.01 8.62 -27.32
CA SER A 25 -0.34 7.60 -26.50
C SER A 25 -1.34 6.83 -25.65
N ALA A 26 -1.26 5.51 -25.67
CA ALA A 26 -1.99 4.68 -24.73
C ALA A 26 -1.46 4.87 -23.28
N PRO A 27 -2.24 4.50 -22.25
CA PRO A 27 -1.77 4.45 -20.88
C PRO A 27 -0.56 3.52 -20.71
N MET A 28 0.38 3.88 -19.82
CA MET A 28 1.52 3.02 -19.50
C MET A 28 1.11 1.81 -18.67
N VAL A 29 0.03 1.91 -17.88
CA VAL A 29 -0.48 0.84 -17.05
C VAL A 29 -1.65 0.16 -17.74
N ILE A 30 -1.48 -1.13 -18.04
CA ILE A 30 -2.48 -1.92 -18.76
C ILE A 30 -3.39 -2.59 -17.72
N LYS A 31 -4.70 -2.30 -17.80
CA LYS A 31 -5.68 -2.81 -16.83
C LYS A 31 -6.29 -4.16 -17.24
N ASP A 32 -6.41 -4.43 -18.53
CA ASP A 32 -7.23 -5.53 -19.06
C ASP A 32 -6.43 -6.63 -19.78
N ASP A 33 -5.10 -6.56 -19.85
CA ASP A 33 -4.27 -7.61 -20.47
C ASP A 33 -3.61 -8.48 -19.36
N PRO A 34 -3.93 -9.78 -19.29
CA PRO A 34 -3.35 -10.69 -18.30
C PRO A 34 -1.87 -11.00 -18.55
N THR A 35 -1.36 -10.72 -19.75
CA THR A 35 0.02 -11.03 -20.16
C THR A 35 0.98 -9.87 -19.99
N LEU A 36 0.47 -8.63 -19.90
CA LEU A 36 1.26 -7.42 -19.80
C LEU A 36 0.74 -6.53 -18.64
N MET A 37 1.63 -6.17 -17.74
CA MET A 37 1.32 -5.24 -16.65
C MET A 37 1.49 -3.79 -17.09
N PHE A 38 2.46 -3.54 -17.98
CA PHE A 38 2.82 -2.22 -18.47
C PHE A 38 3.00 -2.21 -19.99
N THR A 39 2.75 -1.06 -20.58
CA THR A 39 3.06 -0.80 -22.00
C THR A 39 4.58 -0.69 -22.14
N ASN A 40 5.23 -1.73 -22.61
CA ASN A 40 6.69 -1.80 -22.78
C ASN A 40 7.16 -1.47 -24.21
N ALA A 41 6.23 -1.38 -25.16
CA ALA A 41 6.48 -1.03 -26.57
C ALA A 41 5.24 -0.37 -27.18
N GLY A 42 5.44 0.42 -28.24
CA GLY A 42 4.37 1.15 -28.91
C GLY A 42 3.26 0.27 -29.49
N MET A 43 3.61 -0.94 -29.88
CA MET A 43 2.67 -1.90 -30.47
C MET A 43 1.63 -2.48 -29.50
N ASN A 44 1.85 -2.37 -28.19
CA ASN A 44 0.97 -3.02 -27.20
C ASN A 44 -0.49 -2.61 -27.35
N GLN A 45 -0.76 -1.35 -27.67
CA GLN A 45 -2.12 -0.85 -27.92
C GLN A 45 -2.76 -1.43 -29.20
N PHE A 46 -1.96 -1.99 -30.10
CA PHE A 46 -2.42 -2.55 -31.39
C PHE A 46 -2.39 -4.09 -31.44
N LYS A 47 -2.07 -4.75 -30.33
CA LYS A 47 -1.92 -6.20 -30.22
C LYS A 47 -3.07 -6.98 -30.86
N ASP A 48 -4.32 -6.61 -30.56
CA ASP A 48 -5.50 -7.30 -31.08
C ASP A 48 -5.72 -7.06 -32.57
N ILE A 49 -5.31 -5.92 -33.10
CA ILE A 49 -5.31 -5.63 -34.54
C ILE A 49 -4.26 -6.49 -35.26
N ILE A 50 -3.05 -6.57 -34.69
CA ILE A 50 -1.94 -7.37 -35.25
C ILE A 50 -2.30 -8.86 -35.28
N LEU A 51 -2.94 -9.35 -34.22
CA LEU A 51 -3.42 -10.74 -34.14
C LEU A 51 -4.66 -11.02 -34.99
N GLY A 52 -5.28 -10.01 -35.59
CA GLY A 52 -6.51 -10.14 -36.40
C GLY A 52 -7.80 -10.31 -35.59
N ASN A 53 -7.76 -10.09 -34.26
CA ASN A 53 -8.93 -10.16 -33.39
C ASN A 53 -9.90 -8.99 -33.62
N HIS A 54 -9.36 -7.82 -34.02
CA HIS A 54 -10.12 -6.64 -34.36
C HIS A 54 -9.67 -6.03 -35.72
N PRO A 55 -10.57 -5.47 -36.52
CA PRO A 55 -10.19 -4.78 -37.73
C PRO A 55 -9.47 -3.48 -37.47
N ALA A 56 -8.45 -3.15 -38.26
CA ALA A 56 -7.78 -1.86 -38.17
C ALA A 56 -8.72 -0.72 -38.59
N LYS A 57 -8.93 0.29 -37.74
CA LYS A 57 -9.66 1.51 -38.09
C LYS A 57 -8.90 2.34 -39.13
N TYR A 58 -7.57 2.39 -39.00
CA TYR A 58 -6.63 3.03 -39.91
C TYR A 58 -5.54 2.00 -40.27
N GLN A 59 -5.18 1.90 -41.52
CA GLN A 59 -4.13 0.96 -41.96
C GLN A 59 -2.72 1.45 -41.69
N ARG A 60 -2.55 2.79 -41.50
CA ARG A 60 -1.29 3.43 -41.11
C ARG A 60 -1.53 4.30 -39.91
N VAL A 61 -0.76 4.10 -38.87
CA VAL A 61 -0.80 4.95 -37.67
C VAL A 61 0.61 5.32 -37.23
N ALA A 62 0.74 6.46 -36.54
CA ALA A 62 1.98 6.85 -35.88
C ALA A 62 1.68 7.61 -34.60
N ASP A 63 2.60 7.52 -33.63
CA ASP A 63 2.48 8.25 -32.37
C ASP A 63 3.83 8.49 -31.67
N SER A 64 3.75 9.08 -30.49
CA SER A 64 4.78 9.07 -29.45
C SER A 64 4.19 8.36 -28.24
N GLN A 65 4.52 7.09 -28.06
CA GLN A 65 4.01 6.24 -27.00
C GLN A 65 4.86 6.33 -25.74
N LYS A 66 4.19 6.58 -24.61
CA LYS A 66 4.81 6.43 -23.27
C LYS A 66 5.02 4.94 -22.98
N CYS A 67 6.25 4.54 -22.75
CA CYS A 67 6.62 3.15 -22.43
C CYS A 67 7.22 3.05 -21.03
N LEU A 68 6.99 1.91 -20.37
CA LEU A 68 7.51 1.62 -19.03
C LEU A 68 8.18 0.24 -19.00
N ARG A 69 9.50 0.21 -18.71
CA ARG A 69 10.33 -1.01 -18.66
C ARG A 69 10.90 -1.21 -17.26
N VAL A 70 10.14 -1.86 -16.39
CA VAL A 70 10.47 -2.02 -14.96
C VAL A 70 10.14 -3.41 -14.42
N SER A 71 9.79 -4.35 -15.30
CA SER A 71 9.45 -5.72 -14.91
C SER A 71 9.51 -6.70 -16.09
N GLY A 72 9.60 -7.99 -15.79
CA GLY A 72 9.58 -9.07 -16.78
C GLY A 72 10.85 -9.11 -17.64
N LYS A 73 10.68 -9.46 -18.93
CA LYS A 73 11.77 -9.59 -19.91
C LYS A 73 12.47 -8.26 -20.20
N HIS A 74 11.74 -7.16 -20.10
CA HIS A 74 12.24 -5.79 -20.28
C HIS A 74 12.24 -5.04 -18.95
N ASN A 75 13.36 -5.03 -18.25
CA ASN A 75 13.51 -4.42 -16.93
C ASN A 75 14.82 -3.63 -16.86
N ASP A 76 14.73 -2.33 -17.05
CA ASP A 76 15.87 -1.40 -17.08
C ASP A 76 16.05 -0.67 -15.72
N LEU A 77 15.32 -1.05 -14.66
CA LEU A 77 15.27 -0.31 -13.38
C LEU A 77 16.65 -0.18 -12.71
N GLU A 78 17.51 -1.19 -12.83
CA GLU A 78 18.80 -1.21 -12.14
C GLU A 78 19.84 -0.36 -12.86
N GLU A 79 19.80 -0.28 -14.19
CA GLU A 79 20.69 0.48 -15.05
C GLU A 79 20.42 1.99 -14.95
N VAL A 80 19.18 2.37 -14.68
CA VAL A 80 18.75 3.78 -14.60
C VAL A 80 19.59 4.60 -13.62
N GLY A 81 20.17 5.66 -14.13
CA GLY A 81 21.06 6.58 -13.42
C GLY A 81 22.53 6.15 -13.42
N HIS A 82 22.83 4.86 -13.59
CA HIS A 82 24.18 4.32 -13.62
C HIS A 82 24.81 4.40 -15.00
N ASP A 83 24.02 4.20 -16.05
CA ASP A 83 24.42 4.41 -17.43
C ASP A 83 23.89 5.75 -18.00
N THR A 84 23.96 5.93 -19.32
CA THR A 84 23.68 7.19 -19.99
C THR A 84 22.41 7.20 -20.84
N TYR A 85 21.71 6.07 -20.99
CA TYR A 85 20.63 5.92 -21.98
C TYR A 85 19.44 5.03 -21.58
N HIS A 86 19.49 4.28 -20.46
CA HIS A 86 18.35 3.52 -19.98
C HIS A 86 17.43 4.36 -19.07
N HIS A 87 16.15 4.14 -19.20
CA HIS A 87 15.09 4.84 -18.44
C HIS A 87 14.00 3.88 -18.00
N THR A 88 13.39 4.14 -16.83
CA THR A 88 12.18 3.41 -16.43
C THR A 88 11.01 3.79 -17.33
N MET A 89 10.79 5.10 -17.55
CA MET A 89 9.82 5.65 -18.49
C MET A 89 10.54 6.37 -19.61
N PHE A 90 10.18 6.05 -20.86
CA PHE A 90 10.70 6.71 -22.05
C PHE A 90 9.61 6.88 -23.09
N GLU A 91 9.84 7.76 -24.06
CA GLU A 91 8.96 7.91 -25.21
C GLU A 91 9.47 7.07 -26.37
N MET A 92 8.59 6.30 -26.98
CA MET A 92 8.87 5.56 -28.21
C MET A 92 8.10 6.19 -29.35
N LEU A 93 8.83 6.76 -30.32
CA LEU A 93 8.27 7.25 -31.55
C LEU A 93 8.02 6.05 -32.48
N GLY A 94 6.77 5.77 -32.81
CA GLY A 94 6.39 4.60 -33.56
C GLY A 94 5.57 4.90 -34.79
N ASN A 95 5.73 4.05 -35.83
CA ASN A 95 4.85 3.99 -36.98
C ASN A 95 4.51 2.57 -37.34
N TRP A 96 3.24 2.33 -37.69
CA TRP A 96 2.68 1.00 -37.93
C TRP A 96 1.98 0.95 -39.28
N SER A 97 2.08 -0.25 -39.90
CA SER A 97 1.31 -0.62 -41.11
C SER A 97 0.60 -1.95 -40.86
N PHE A 98 -0.71 -1.94 -40.94
CA PHE A 98 -1.54 -3.14 -40.78
C PHE A 98 -1.92 -3.69 -42.15
N GLY A 99 -0.92 -4.33 -42.82
CA GLY A 99 -1.11 -4.98 -44.11
C GLY A 99 -1.13 -4.04 -45.34
N ASP A 100 -0.66 -2.80 -45.22
CA ASP A 100 -0.64 -1.84 -46.32
C ASP A 100 0.76 -1.74 -46.97
N TYR A 101 1.81 -1.37 -46.19
CA TYR A 101 3.21 -1.38 -46.66
C TYR A 101 4.07 -2.28 -45.80
N PHE A 102 5.27 -2.61 -46.30
CA PHE A 102 6.17 -3.50 -45.57
C PHE A 102 7.62 -3.00 -45.59
N LYS A 103 8.63 -3.90 -45.60
CA LYS A 103 10.05 -3.59 -45.38
C LYS A 103 10.60 -2.50 -46.27
N LYS A 104 10.25 -2.46 -47.55
CA LYS A 104 10.77 -1.50 -48.52
C LYS A 104 10.47 -0.06 -48.13
N GLU A 105 9.21 0.23 -47.89
CA GLU A 105 8.75 1.57 -47.49
C GLU A 105 9.27 1.91 -46.12
N ALA A 106 9.23 0.97 -45.16
CA ALA A 106 9.71 1.22 -43.78
C ALA A 106 11.19 1.62 -43.79
N ILE A 107 12.05 0.89 -44.48
CA ILE A 107 13.48 1.17 -44.59
C ILE A 107 13.72 2.49 -45.32
N SER A 108 13.03 2.72 -46.46
CA SER A 108 13.20 3.95 -47.25
C SER A 108 12.78 5.19 -46.44
N TRP A 109 11.65 5.13 -45.71
CA TRP A 109 11.19 6.26 -44.91
C TRP A 109 12.03 6.48 -43.65
N ALA A 110 12.57 5.42 -43.07
CA ALA A 110 13.51 5.54 -41.95
C ALA A 110 14.78 6.27 -42.40
N TRP A 111 15.34 5.92 -43.55
CA TRP A 111 16.47 6.62 -44.12
C TRP A 111 16.15 8.08 -44.44
N GLU A 112 15.06 8.33 -45.20
CA GLU A 112 14.59 9.66 -45.56
C GLU A 112 14.46 10.55 -44.30
N TYR A 113 13.82 10.01 -43.25
CA TYR A 113 13.64 10.77 -42.01
C TYR A 113 14.94 11.12 -41.31
N LEU A 114 15.84 10.13 -41.12
CA LEU A 114 17.06 10.33 -40.38
C LEU A 114 18.08 11.18 -41.17
N VAL A 115 18.22 10.93 -42.48
CA VAL A 115 19.31 11.55 -43.27
C VAL A 115 18.84 12.80 -43.99
N GLU A 116 17.63 12.77 -44.60
CA GLU A 116 17.16 13.87 -45.42
C GLU A 116 16.40 14.93 -44.60
N VAL A 117 15.61 14.52 -43.59
CA VAL A 117 14.88 15.44 -42.73
C VAL A 117 15.73 15.91 -41.56
N LEU A 118 16.23 14.96 -40.75
CA LEU A 118 16.98 15.28 -39.52
C LEU A 118 18.45 15.60 -39.76
N LYS A 119 18.99 15.33 -40.98
CA LYS A 119 20.36 15.64 -41.37
C LYS A 119 21.44 14.92 -40.54
N LEU A 120 21.17 13.72 -40.07
CA LEU A 120 22.21 12.89 -39.45
C LEU A 120 23.23 12.49 -40.50
N ASN A 121 24.51 12.40 -40.09
CA ASN A 121 25.58 12.01 -41.00
C ASN A 121 25.47 10.50 -41.35
N PRO A 122 25.27 10.11 -42.63
CA PRO A 122 25.13 8.71 -43.04
C PRO A 122 26.38 7.88 -42.73
N GLU A 123 27.58 8.49 -42.67
CA GLU A 123 28.83 7.78 -42.34
C GLU A 123 28.86 7.27 -40.87
N HIS A 124 27.98 7.77 -40.05
CA HIS A 124 27.87 7.37 -38.64
C HIS A 124 26.76 6.35 -38.39
N LEU A 125 25.97 6.00 -39.42
CA LEU A 125 24.82 5.11 -39.30
C LEU A 125 25.18 3.68 -39.70
N TYR A 126 24.71 2.73 -38.93
CA TYR A 126 24.82 1.28 -39.21
C TYR A 126 23.42 0.66 -39.13
N ALA A 127 23.17 -0.34 -39.98
CA ALA A 127 21.94 -1.12 -39.91
C ALA A 127 22.25 -2.57 -39.57
N THR A 128 21.46 -3.20 -38.71
CA THR A 128 21.52 -4.63 -38.47
C THR A 128 20.43 -5.33 -39.27
N VAL A 129 20.64 -6.59 -39.61
CA VAL A 129 19.62 -7.46 -40.20
C VAL A 129 19.68 -8.83 -39.56
N PHE A 130 18.52 -9.46 -39.39
CA PHE A 130 18.43 -10.76 -38.76
C PHE A 130 19.23 -11.83 -39.54
N GLU A 131 20.17 -12.49 -38.85
CA GLU A 131 21.03 -13.50 -39.44
C GLU A 131 20.36 -14.87 -39.67
N GLY A 132 19.15 -15.05 -39.11
CA GLY A 132 18.41 -16.31 -39.13
C GLY A 132 18.54 -17.11 -37.86
N SER A 133 17.71 -18.14 -37.72
CA SER A 133 17.74 -19.13 -36.63
C SER A 133 17.42 -20.50 -37.19
N PRO A 134 18.44 -21.30 -37.54
CA PRO A 134 18.24 -22.64 -38.10
C PRO A 134 17.42 -23.56 -37.19
N GLU A 135 17.52 -23.37 -35.87
CA GLU A 135 16.79 -24.16 -34.87
C GLU A 135 15.27 -23.95 -34.95
N GLU A 136 14.85 -22.76 -35.37
CA GLU A 136 13.42 -22.42 -35.57
C GLU A 136 13.03 -22.43 -37.06
N GLY A 137 13.91 -22.84 -37.95
CA GLY A 137 13.66 -22.89 -39.39
C GLY A 137 13.58 -21.51 -40.05
N LEU A 138 14.17 -20.47 -39.44
CA LEU A 138 14.15 -19.10 -39.93
C LEU A 138 15.46 -18.79 -40.69
N SER A 139 15.30 -18.29 -41.91
CA SER A 139 16.44 -17.84 -42.75
C SER A 139 16.85 -16.41 -42.44
N ARG A 140 18.06 -16.03 -42.86
CA ARG A 140 18.55 -14.66 -42.84
C ARG A 140 17.57 -13.74 -43.61
N ASP A 141 17.42 -12.53 -43.14
CA ASP A 141 16.60 -11.49 -43.79
C ASP A 141 17.36 -10.78 -44.94
N ASP A 142 17.54 -11.53 -46.06
CA ASP A 142 18.20 -11.01 -47.26
C ASP A 142 17.41 -9.92 -47.96
N GLU A 143 16.08 -9.88 -47.73
CA GLU A 143 15.21 -8.85 -48.29
C GLU A 143 15.51 -7.49 -47.64
N ALA A 144 15.56 -7.43 -46.33
CA ALA A 144 15.92 -6.20 -45.59
C ALA A 144 17.35 -5.77 -45.95
N ALA A 145 18.31 -6.71 -46.03
CA ALA A 145 19.68 -6.38 -46.44
C ALA A 145 19.74 -5.72 -47.80
N SER A 146 18.98 -6.27 -48.78
CA SER A 146 18.95 -5.71 -50.17
C SER A 146 18.38 -4.29 -50.24
N TYR A 147 17.42 -3.94 -49.37
CA TYR A 147 16.91 -2.57 -49.29
C TYR A 147 17.94 -1.63 -48.66
N TRP A 148 18.66 -2.05 -47.59
CA TRP A 148 19.71 -1.25 -46.97
C TRP A 148 20.90 -1.00 -47.91
N GLU A 149 21.25 -1.97 -48.79
CA GLU A 149 22.33 -1.81 -49.79
C GLU A 149 22.09 -0.64 -50.76
N GLN A 150 20.87 -0.12 -50.89
CA GLN A 150 20.58 1.08 -51.66
C GLN A 150 21.00 2.38 -51.00
N PHE A 151 21.24 2.37 -49.67
CA PHE A 151 21.50 3.55 -48.85
C PHE A 151 22.83 3.49 -48.13
N LEU A 152 23.22 2.31 -47.66
CA LEU A 152 24.41 2.09 -46.87
C LEU A 152 25.43 1.22 -47.61
N PRO A 153 26.73 1.48 -47.37
CA PRO A 153 27.76 0.55 -47.86
C PRO A 153 27.65 -0.78 -47.12
N LYS A 154 28.10 -1.87 -47.76
CA LYS A 154 27.93 -3.25 -47.26
C LYS A 154 28.56 -3.48 -45.87
N ASP A 155 29.63 -2.77 -45.56
CA ASP A 155 30.32 -2.84 -44.27
C ASP A 155 29.58 -2.12 -43.15
N HIS A 156 28.53 -1.32 -43.45
CA HIS A 156 27.62 -0.74 -42.50
C HIS A 156 26.36 -1.57 -42.28
N ILE A 157 26.20 -2.70 -42.98
CA ILE A 157 25.07 -3.63 -42.80
C ILE A 157 25.62 -4.87 -42.07
N ILE A 158 25.10 -5.10 -40.86
CA ILE A 158 25.63 -6.07 -39.89
C ILE A 158 24.59 -7.17 -39.68
N ASN A 159 25.05 -8.44 -39.61
CA ASN A 159 24.18 -9.53 -39.23
C ASN A 159 23.99 -9.51 -37.69
N GLY A 160 22.76 -9.51 -37.21
CA GLY A 160 22.42 -9.62 -35.79
C GLY A 160 21.79 -10.95 -35.48
N ASN A 161 22.09 -11.49 -34.34
CA ASN A 161 21.58 -12.75 -33.85
C ASN A 161 20.08 -12.65 -33.44
N LYS A 162 19.49 -13.79 -33.04
CA LYS A 162 18.09 -13.84 -32.64
C LYS A 162 17.78 -12.94 -31.46
N HIS A 163 18.70 -12.79 -30.50
CA HIS A 163 18.50 -11.97 -29.33
C HIS A 163 18.30 -10.48 -29.69
N ASP A 164 19.09 -9.99 -30.63
CA ASP A 164 19.11 -8.60 -31.04
C ASP A 164 18.12 -8.30 -32.18
N ASN A 165 18.02 -9.20 -33.16
CA ASN A 165 17.30 -8.94 -34.40
C ASN A 165 16.06 -9.83 -34.65
N PHE A 166 15.50 -10.46 -33.62
CA PHE A 166 14.19 -11.09 -33.69
C PHE A 166 13.34 -10.63 -32.51
N TRP A 167 12.48 -9.66 -32.75
CA TRP A 167 11.69 -9.03 -31.70
C TRP A 167 10.49 -9.91 -31.30
N GLU A 168 10.25 -10.01 -29.98
CA GLU A 168 9.15 -10.76 -29.39
C GLU A 168 8.47 -9.89 -28.31
N MET A 169 7.15 -9.80 -28.35
CA MET A 169 6.37 -9.02 -27.38
C MET A 169 6.55 -9.53 -25.94
N GLY A 170 6.64 -10.85 -25.79
CA GLY A 170 6.82 -11.57 -24.54
C GLY A 170 7.09 -13.04 -24.80
N ASP A 171 6.77 -13.92 -23.86
CA ASP A 171 6.89 -15.37 -24.03
C ASP A 171 5.91 -15.92 -25.10
N THR A 172 4.83 -15.17 -25.36
CA THR A 172 3.83 -15.46 -26.40
C THR A 172 3.37 -14.16 -27.05
N GLY A 173 2.83 -14.25 -28.26
CA GLY A 173 2.28 -13.09 -28.97
C GLY A 173 2.98 -12.77 -30.28
N PRO A 174 2.68 -11.62 -30.90
CA PRO A 174 3.27 -11.18 -32.16
C PRO A 174 4.79 -11.10 -32.08
N CYS A 175 5.45 -11.53 -33.15
CA CYS A 175 6.91 -11.51 -33.25
C CYS A 175 7.36 -11.50 -34.72
N GLY A 176 8.63 -11.19 -34.94
CA GLY A 176 9.24 -11.24 -36.28
C GLY A 176 10.67 -10.73 -36.30
N PRO A 177 11.39 -10.95 -37.42
CA PRO A 177 12.71 -10.39 -37.61
C PRO A 177 12.65 -8.88 -37.60
N CYS A 178 13.71 -8.24 -37.13
CA CYS A 178 13.82 -6.78 -37.11
C CYS A 178 15.17 -6.29 -37.65
N SER A 179 15.20 -5.02 -37.93
CA SER A 179 16.40 -4.30 -38.41
C SER A 179 16.57 -3.05 -37.55
N GLU A 180 17.67 -2.99 -36.83
CA GLU A 180 17.99 -1.87 -35.96
C GLU A 180 18.88 -0.87 -36.71
N ILE A 181 18.66 0.42 -36.41
CA ILE A 181 19.52 1.51 -36.90
C ILE A 181 20.34 2.01 -35.70
N HIS A 182 21.63 1.91 -35.84
CA HIS A 182 22.61 2.37 -34.82
C HIS A 182 23.31 3.64 -35.28
N ILE A 183 23.71 4.47 -34.34
CA ILE A 183 24.49 5.67 -34.58
C ILE A 183 25.78 5.65 -33.76
N ASP A 184 26.92 5.99 -34.39
CA ASP A 184 28.20 6.17 -33.73
C ASP A 184 28.43 7.65 -33.40
N LEU A 185 28.24 7.99 -32.13
CA LEU A 185 28.37 9.35 -31.58
C LEU A 185 29.81 9.68 -31.10
N ARG A 186 30.73 8.75 -31.23
CA ARG A 186 32.11 8.94 -30.78
C ARG A 186 32.85 10.06 -31.55
N PRO A 187 33.86 10.70 -30.97
CA PRO A 187 34.72 11.64 -31.67
C PRO A 187 35.45 10.97 -32.83
N ALA A 188 35.78 11.74 -33.86
CA ALA A 188 36.47 11.25 -35.06
C ALA A 188 37.78 10.48 -34.78
N GLU A 189 38.52 10.92 -33.75
CA GLU A 189 39.78 10.27 -33.32
C GLU A 189 39.56 8.86 -32.76
N GLU A 190 38.45 8.60 -32.12
CA GLU A 190 38.07 7.27 -31.60
C GLU A 190 37.51 6.38 -32.71
N ARG A 191 36.70 6.92 -33.62
CA ARG A 191 36.21 6.20 -34.79
C ARG A 191 37.34 5.75 -35.73
N ALA A 192 38.42 6.55 -35.81
CA ALA A 192 39.59 6.20 -36.62
C ALA A 192 40.40 5.02 -36.03
N LYS A 193 40.26 4.74 -34.73
CA LYS A 193 40.99 3.65 -34.05
C LYS A 193 40.23 2.32 -34.12
N ILE A 194 38.92 2.37 -33.93
CA ILE A 194 38.01 1.20 -33.91
C ILE A 194 36.78 1.57 -34.73
N SER A 195 36.46 0.75 -35.73
CA SER A 195 35.25 0.95 -36.54
C SER A 195 33.98 0.89 -35.66
N GLY A 196 32.98 1.74 -35.93
CA GLY A 196 31.68 1.65 -35.28
C GLY A 196 31.03 0.31 -35.54
N ARG A 197 31.25 -0.32 -36.70
CA ARG A 197 30.80 -1.66 -37.03
C ARG A 197 31.10 -2.69 -35.93
N ASP A 198 32.30 -2.64 -35.37
CA ASP A 198 32.81 -3.62 -34.40
C ASP A 198 32.26 -3.36 -32.98
N LEU A 199 31.50 -2.29 -32.81
CA LEU A 199 30.90 -1.87 -31.52
C LEU A 199 29.36 -1.93 -31.53
N VAL A 200 28.72 -2.16 -32.66
CA VAL A 200 27.27 -2.37 -32.74
C VAL A 200 26.90 -3.63 -31.98
N ASN A 201 25.89 -3.53 -31.07
CA ASN A 201 25.44 -4.60 -30.17
C ASN A 201 26.54 -5.15 -29.22
N HIS A 202 27.49 -4.28 -28.80
CA HIS A 202 28.53 -4.59 -27.84
C HIS A 202 28.52 -3.64 -26.64
N ASP A 203 27.36 -3.15 -26.24
CA ASP A 203 27.10 -2.30 -25.06
C ASP A 203 27.99 -1.05 -24.99
N HIS A 204 28.39 -0.49 -26.14
CA HIS A 204 29.20 0.71 -26.16
C HIS A 204 28.33 1.96 -25.96
N PRO A 205 28.60 2.82 -24.94
CA PRO A 205 27.71 3.91 -24.53
C PRO A 205 27.48 5.01 -25.58
N GLN A 206 28.29 5.03 -26.65
CA GLN A 206 28.23 6.01 -27.74
C GLN A 206 28.05 5.38 -29.14
N VAL A 207 27.87 4.05 -29.23
CA VAL A 207 27.45 3.34 -30.46
C VAL A 207 26.16 2.64 -30.14
N ILE A 208 25.04 3.34 -30.32
CA ILE A 208 23.76 2.97 -29.73
C ILE A 208 22.69 2.75 -30.80
N GLU A 209 21.81 1.81 -30.56
CA GLU A 209 20.55 1.68 -31.28
C GLU A 209 19.68 2.92 -31.04
N ILE A 210 19.18 3.53 -32.12
CA ILE A 210 18.23 4.64 -32.06
C ILE A 210 16.86 4.27 -32.58
N TRP A 211 16.74 3.28 -33.49
CA TRP A 211 15.47 2.89 -34.10
C TRP A 211 15.45 1.42 -34.41
N ASN A 212 14.40 0.72 -34.02
CA ASN A 212 14.15 -0.69 -34.38
C ASN A 212 12.97 -0.77 -35.34
N LEU A 213 13.17 -1.39 -36.50
CA LEU A 213 12.18 -1.65 -37.56
C LEU A 213 11.78 -3.12 -37.48
N VAL A 214 10.64 -3.43 -36.87
CA VAL A 214 10.16 -4.79 -36.67
C VAL A 214 9.23 -5.19 -37.82
N PHE A 215 9.55 -6.32 -38.44
CA PHE A 215 8.81 -6.90 -39.56
C PHE A 215 7.95 -8.07 -39.04
N MET A 216 6.85 -7.75 -38.36
CA MET A 216 6.00 -8.74 -37.71
C MET A 216 5.32 -9.65 -38.73
N GLN A 217 5.59 -10.95 -38.61
CA GLN A 217 5.09 -11.99 -39.54
C GLN A 217 4.51 -13.19 -38.80
N TYR A 218 4.82 -13.34 -37.49
CA TYR A 218 4.47 -14.55 -36.73
C TYR A 218 3.80 -14.20 -35.42
N ASN A 219 3.07 -15.21 -34.90
CA ASN A 219 2.54 -15.25 -33.55
C ASN A 219 3.19 -16.43 -32.81
N ARG A 220 3.93 -16.19 -31.73
CA ARG A 220 4.50 -17.27 -30.90
C ARG A 220 3.42 -17.83 -29.98
N LYS A 221 3.22 -19.12 -30.04
CA LYS A 221 2.27 -19.86 -29.20
C LYS A 221 2.92 -20.29 -27.87
N THR A 222 2.09 -20.77 -26.95
CA THR A 222 2.52 -21.26 -25.63
C THR A 222 3.41 -22.51 -25.69
N ASP A 223 3.36 -23.26 -26.79
CA ASP A 223 4.23 -24.41 -27.04
C ASP A 223 5.56 -24.02 -27.72
N GLY A 224 5.79 -22.73 -27.96
CA GLY A 224 6.97 -22.17 -28.60
C GLY A 224 6.92 -22.17 -30.13
N SER A 225 5.88 -22.72 -30.76
CA SER A 225 5.75 -22.72 -32.22
C SER A 225 5.42 -21.34 -32.78
N LEU A 226 5.81 -21.11 -34.06
CA LEU A 226 5.52 -19.87 -34.79
C LEU A 226 4.38 -20.12 -35.77
N GLU A 227 3.31 -19.35 -35.69
CA GLU A 227 2.19 -19.34 -36.60
C GLU A 227 2.20 -18.01 -37.39
N PRO A 228 2.04 -18.06 -38.74
CA PRO A 228 1.95 -16.84 -39.54
C PRO A 228 0.81 -15.92 -39.06
N LEU A 229 1.05 -14.60 -38.98
CA LEU A 229 0.01 -13.61 -38.76
C LEU A 229 -0.94 -13.50 -39.97
N PRO A 230 -2.19 -13.06 -39.76
CA PRO A 230 -3.16 -12.85 -40.84
C PRO A 230 -2.69 -11.84 -41.89
N ALA A 231 -1.88 -10.86 -41.53
CA ALA A 231 -1.27 -9.90 -42.43
C ALA A 231 0.17 -9.61 -41.97
N LYS A 232 1.02 -9.20 -42.91
CA LYS A 232 2.35 -8.67 -42.59
C LYS A 232 2.20 -7.27 -42.00
N VAL A 233 2.82 -7.03 -40.84
CA VAL A 233 2.69 -5.78 -40.09
C VAL A 233 4.06 -5.14 -39.94
N ILE A 234 4.13 -3.82 -40.16
CA ILE A 234 5.26 -2.99 -39.74
C ILE A 234 4.95 -2.47 -38.38
N ASP A 235 5.90 -2.69 -37.47
CA ASP A 235 5.97 -2.09 -36.16
C ASP A 235 7.35 -1.45 -35.99
N THR A 236 7.42 -0.17 -35.67
CA THR A 236 8.71 0.47 -35.46
C THR A 236 8.74 1.18 -34.11
N GLY A 237 9.91 1.16 -33.46
CA GLY A 237 10.12 1.84 -32.22
C GLY A 237 11.43 2.59 -32.22
N MET A 238 11.36 3.93 -32.21
CA MET A 238 12.54 4.80 -32.10
C MET A 238 12.61 5.41 -30.71
N GLY A 239 13.74 5.22 -30.03
CA GLY A 239 13.98 5.80 -28.71
C GLY A 239 14.07 7.33 -28.80
N PHE A 240 13.04 8.02 -28.34
CA PHE A 240 12.96 9.47 -28.42
C PHE A 240 14.13 10.16 -27.70
N GLU A 241 14.42 9.77 -26.49
CA GLU A 241 15.52 10.34 -25.69
C GLU A 241 16.88 10.10 -26.34
N ARG A 242 17.09 8.91 -26.94
CA ARG A 242 18.32 8.57 -27.70
C ARG A 242 18.42 9.41 -28.96
N LEU A 243 17.34 9.62 -29.67
CA LEU A 243 17.31 10.50 -30.84
C LEU A 243 17.61 11.97 -30.46
N CYS A 244 17.03 12.46 -29.35
CA CYS A 244 17.35 13.79 -28.82
C CYS A 244 18.84 13.92 -28.51
N MET A 245 19.44 12.90 -27.86
CA MET A 245 20.86 12.85 -27.56
C MET A 245 21.72 12.99 -28.82
N ALA A 246 21.40 12.20 -29.85
CA ALA A 246 22.12 12.23 -31.13
C ALA A 246 22.04 13.60 -31.83
N LEU A 247 20.83 14.17 -31.94
CA LEU A 247 20.56 15.43 -32.62
C LEU A 247 21.10 16.66 -31.87
N GLN A 248 21.17 16.58 -30.55
CA GLN A 248 21.70 17.66 -29.71
C GLN A 248 23.19 17.53 -29.46
N GLY A 249 23.87 16.50 -30.04
CA GLY A 249 25.31 16.29 -29.94
C GLY A 249 25.76 16.05 -28.51
N LYS A 250 24.97 15.29 -27.77
CA LYS A 250 25.22 14.90 -26.38
C LYS A 250 25.72 13.46 -26.27
N THR A 251 26.34 13.13 -25.16
CA THR A 251 26.85 11.78 -24.87
C THR A 251 26.04 11.06 -23.81
N SER A 252 24.99 11.71 -23.30
CA SER A 252 24.03 11.15 -22.35
C SER A 252 22.65 11.73 -22.61
N ASN A 253 21.59 10.90 -22.49
CA ASN A 253 20.21 11.35 -22.52
C ASN A 253 19.95 12.42 -21.46
N TYR A 254 20.60 12.30 -20.30
CA TYR A 254 20.47 13.24 -19.19
C TYR A 254 21.02 14.64 -19.49
N ASP A 255 21.84 14.79 -20.53
CA ASP A 255 22.41 16.09 -20.95
C ASP A 255 21.55 16.82 -21.98
N THR A 256 20.44 16.19 -22.41
CA THR A 256 19.48 16.77 -23.34
C THR A 256 18.49 17.70 -22.63
N ASP A 257 17.74 18.46 -23.41
CA ASP A 257 16.66 19.32 -22.90
C ASP A 257 15.47 18.55 -22.32
N VAL A 258 15.40 17.24 -22.54
CA VAL A 258 14.42 16.33 -21.89
C VAL A 258 14.65 16.26 -20.38
N PHE A 259 15.91 16.19 -19.92
CA PHE A 259 16.25 15.98 -18.50
C PHE A 259 16.90 17.18 -17.82
N GLN A 260 17.59 18.05 -18.56
CA GLN A 260 18.35 19.16 -17.98
C GLN A 260 17.51 20.13 -17.13
N PRO A 261 16.26 20.48 -17.48
CA PRO A 261 15.41 21.30 -16.61
C PRO A 261 15.19 20.64 -15.23
N MET A 262 14.96 19.34 -15.22
CA MET A 262 14.74 18.55 -14.00
C MET A 262 16.01 18.45 -13.15
N LEU A 263 17.14 18.11 -13.77
CA LEU A 263 18.45 18.02 -13.07
C LEU A 263 18.84 19.36 -12.44
N LYS A 264 18.61 20.48 -13.13
CA LYS A 264 18.85 21.83 -12.58
C LYS A 264 17.96 22.13 -11.39
N ALA A 265 16.69 21.72 -11.43
CA ALA A 265 15.77 21.90 -10.31
C ALA A 265 16.20 21.07 -9.10
N ILE A 266 16.60 19.81 -9.31
CA ILE A 266 17.09 18.92 -8.24
C ILE A 266 18.37 19.50 -7.63
N ALA A 267 19.33 19.92 -8.46
CA ALA A 267 20.57 20.54 -8.02
C ALA A 267 20.31 21.79 -7.17
N ALA A 268 19.41 22.66 -7.60
CA ALA A 268 19.06 23.88 -6.87
C ALA A 268 18.40 23.57 -5.50
N MET A 269 17.54 22.53 -5.42
CA MET A 269 16.90 22.13 -4.17
C MET A 269 17.85 21.44 -3.19
N SER A 270 18.80 20.68 -3.68
CA SER A 270 19.77 19.96 -2.85
C SER A 270 21.03 20.78 -2.50
N GLY A 271 21.24 21.91 -3.19
CA GLY A 271 22.48 22.70 -3.04
C GLY A 271 23.72 22.00 -3.62
N THR A 272 23.51 21.04 -4.55
CA THR A 272 24.57 20.27 -5.22
C THR A 272 24.76 20.73 -6.66
N GLU A 273 25.84 20.33 -7.32
CA GLU A 273 26.13 20.68 -8.72
C GLU A 273 26.31 19.40 -9.54
N TYR A 274 25.47 19.23 -10.57
CA TYR A 274 25.56 18.10 -11.50
C TYR A 274 26.88 18.08 -12.26
N GLY A 275 27.53 16.91 -12.35
CA GLY A 275 28.83 16.72 -12.98
C GLY A 275 30.05 16.89 -12.05
N LYS A 276 29.83 17.03 -10.74
CA LYS A 276 30.89 17.18 -9.75
C LYS A 276 31.17 15.95 -8.91
N ASP A 277 30.13 15.20 -8.56
CA ASP A 277 30.22 14.00 -7.74
C ASP A 277 29.40 12.88 -8.36
N LYS A 278 30.05 11.74 -8.61
CA LYS A 278 29.42 10.60 -9.31
C LYS A 278 28.16 10.07 -8.59
N GLN A 279 28.18 10.01 -7.25
CA GLN A 279 27.05 9.47 -6.50
C GLN A 279 25.87 10.45 -6.48
N GLN A 280 26.16 11.73 -6.37
CA GLN A 280 25.14 12.78 -6.48
C GLN A 280 24.56 12.85 -7.90
N ASP A 281 25.39 12.69 -8.94
CA ASP A 281 24.94 12.65 -10.32
C ASP A 281 24.00 11.46 -10.57
N ILE A 282 24.34 10.27 -10.08
CA ILE A 282 23.46 9.09 -10.14
C ILE A 282 22.16 9.38 -9.42
N ALA A 283 22.20 9.93 -8.22
CA ALA A 283 21.00 10.25 -7.45
C ALA A 283 20.09 11.25 -8.19
N MET A 284 20.66 12.30 -8.78
CA MET A 284 19.91 13.26 -9.58
C MET A 284 19.25 12.63 -10.80
N ARG A 285 19.98 11.75 -11.53
CA ARG A 285 19.47 11.02 -12.70
C ARG A 285 18.31 10.10 -12.32
N VAL A 286 18.48 9.30 -11.25
CA VAL A 286 17.43 8.41 -10.72
C VAL A 286 16.16 9.19 -10.38
N ILE A 287 16.28 10.31 -9.68
CA ILE A 287 15.13 11.15 -9.30
C ILE A 287 14.47 11.76 -10.54
N ALA A 288 15.26 12.28 -11.49
CA ALA A 288 14.75 12.89 -12.71
C ALA A 288 14.02 11.89 -13.61
N ASP A 289 14.48 10.64 -13.67
CA ASP A 289 13.80 9.55 -14.37
C ASP A 289 12.52 9.13 -13.64
N HIS A 290 12.63 8.85 -12.35
CA HIS A 290 11.55 8.24 -11.58
C HIS A 290 10.35 9.16 -11.38
N ILE A 291 10.55 10.48 -11.26
CA ILE A 291 9.42 11.41 -11.17
C ILE A 291 8.54 11.38 -12.43
N ARG A 292 9.11 11.15 -13.62
CA ARG A 292 8.36 10.97 -14.87
C ARG A 292 7.47 9.73 -14.75
N THR A 293 8.09 8.60 -14.39
CA THR A 293 7.39 7.31 -14.22
C THR A 293 6.22 7.41 -13.24
N ILE A 294 6.47 7.97 -12.06
CA ILE A 294 5.48 8.07 -10.98
C ILE A 294 4.33 8.99 -11.41
N ALA A 295 4.65 10.18 -11.94
CA ALA A 295 3.66 11.16 -12.34
C ALA A 295 2.73 10.62 -13.45
N PHE A 296 3.29 10.02 -14.50
CA PHE A 296 2.50 9.44 -15.58
C PHE A 296 1.70 8.20 -15.17
N SER A 297 2.23 7.36 -14.28
CA SER A 297 1.47 6.21 -13.74
C SER A 297 0.26 6.67 -12.92
N ILE A 298 0.41 7.71 -12.09
CA ILE A 298 -0.71 8.29 -11.35
C ILE A 298 -1.73 8.91 -12.32
N THR A 299 -1.26 9.59 -13.37
CA THR A 299 -2.11 10.15 -14.43
C THR A 299 -2.95 9.07 -15.12
N ASP A 300 -2.37 7.89 -15.36
CA ASP A 300 -3.05 6.74 -15.95
C ASP A 300 -3.98 6.01 -14.93
N GLY A 301 -4.15 6.56 -13.72
CA GLY A 301 -5.03 6.04 -12.67
C GLY A 301 -4.40 4.95 -11.80
N GLN A 302 -3.09 4.71 -11.89
CA GLN A 302 -2.39 3.75 -11.04
C GLN A 302 -1.73 4.46 -9.86
N LEU A 303 -2.35 4.36 -8.69
CA LEU A 303 -1.74 4.83 -7.45
C LEU A 303 -0.68 3.84 -6.93
N PRO A 304 0.38 4.32 -6.24
CA PRO A 304 1.26 3.48 -5.47
C PRO A 304 0.47 2.59 -4.49
N SER A 305 0.85 1.32 -4.38
CA SER A 305 0.18 0.39 -3.46
C SER A 305 1.08 -0.81 -3.15
N ASN A 306 0.60 -1.76 -2.33
CA ASN A 306 1.37 -2.94 -1.94
C ASN A 306 1.15 -4.16 -2.85
N ALA A 307 0.50 -4.00 -4.01
CA ALA A 307 0.20 -5.12 -4.91
C ALA A 307 0.29 -4.73 -6.39
N LYS A 308 0.61 -5.72 -7.24
CA LYS A 308 0.60 -5.63 -8.71
C LYS A 308 1.37 -4.40 -9.24
N ALA A 309 0.83 -3.69 -10.23
CA ALA A 309 1.43 -2.49 -10.83
C ALA A 309 1.70 -1.39 -9.78
N GLY A 310 0.78 -1.18 -8.83
CA GLY A 310 0.96 -0.20 -7.77
C GLY A 310 2.16 -0.47 -6.87
N TYR A 311 2.53 -1.74 -6.63
CA TYR A 311 3.73 -2.11 -5.90
C TYR A 311 5.01 -1.70 -6.65
N VAL A 312 5.04 -1.89 -7.96
CA VAL A 312 6.18 -1.49 -8.79
C VAL A 312 6.37 0.03 -8.74
N ILE A 313 5.29 0.80 -8.90
CA ILE A 313 5.33 2.26 -8.80
C ILE A 313 5.76 2.72 -7.40
N HIS A 314 5.28 2.05 -6.36
CA HIS A 314 5.68 2.32 -4.98
C HIS A 314 7.17 2.06 -4.75
N ARG A 315 7.72 0.97 -5.33
CA ARG A 315 9.15 0.65 -5.29
C ARG A 315 10.00 1.72 -5.98
N ILE A 316 9.57 2.20 -7.15
CA ILE A 316 10.25 3.27 -7.90
C ILE A 316 10.27 4.57 -7.10
N LEU A 317 9.13 4.96 -6.49
CA LEU A 317 9.03 6.13 -5.62
C LEU A 317 10.00 6.02 -4.43
N ARG A 318 9.98 4.91 -3.72
CA ARG A 318 10.86 4.66 -2.57
C ARG A 318 12.34 4.68 -2.95
N ARG A 319 12.69 4.16 -4.13
CA ARG A 319 14.06 4.23 -4.66
C ARG A 319 14.50 5.69 -4.83
N ALA A 320 13.70 6.52 -5.48
CA ALA A 320 14.02 7.94 -5.69
C ALA A 320 14.13 8.71 -4.36
N VAL A 321 13.19 8.51 -3.44
CA VAL A 321 13.22 9.16 -2.10
C VAL A 321 14.48 8.78 -1.33
N ARG A 322 14.86 7.50 -1.36
CA ARG A 322 16.10 7.03 -0.72
C ARG A 322 17.34 7.68 -1.31
N TYR A 323 17.45 7.77 -2.65
CA TYR A 323 18.58 8.44 -3.30
C TYR A 323 18.66 9.92 -2.89
N GLY A 324 17.53 10.61 -2.84
CA GLY A 324 17.44 11.99 -2.32
C GLY A 324 17.89 12.10 -0.86
N TYR A 325 17.43 11.19 -0.02
CA TYR A 325 17.76 11.16 1.41
C TYR A 325 19.24 10.88 1.65
N THR A 326 19.78 9.86 0.98
CA THR A 326 21.14 9.34 1.23
C THR A 326 22.23 10.23 0.61
N PHE A 327 22.05 10.63 -0.66
CA PHE A 327 23.12 11.26 -1.42
C PHE A 327 22.94 12.78 -1.62
N LEU A 328 21.70 13.29 -1.54
CA LEU A 328 21.40 14.70 -1.74
C LEU A 328 20.93 15.41 -0.46
N GLY A 329 20.96 14.72 0.70
CA GLY A 329 20.62 15.30 2.01
C GLY A 329 19.15 15.72 2.16
N GLN A 330 18.24 15.23 1.31
CA GLN A 330 16.82 15.59 1.35
C GLN A 330 16.11 14.83 2.46
N LYS A 331 15.97 15.46 3.63
CA LYS A 331 15.34 14.86 4.84
C LYS A 331 13.83 15.09 4.93
N GLN A 332 13.27 15.88 4.05
CA GLN A 332 11.84 16.18 3.95
C GLN A 332 11.33 15.88 2.55
N ALA A 333 10.02 15.72 2.39
CA ALA A 333 9.40 15.51 1.10
C ALA A 333 9.77 16.65 0.11
N PHE A 334 10.28 16.27 -1.04
CA PHE A 334 10.80 17.19 -2.05
C PHE A 334 10.39 16.85 -3.49
N MET A 335 10.14 15.57 -3.79
CA MET A 335 9.86 15.11 -5.16
C MET A 335 8.61 15.77 -5.76
N TYR A 336 7.55 15.93 -4.95
CA TYR A 336 6.33 16.59 -5.42
C TYR A 336 6.59 18.02 -5.95
N LYS A 337 7.64 18.69 -5.45
CA LYS A 337 8.04 20.03 -5.90
C LYS A 337 8.67 20.05 -7.30
N LEU A 338 9.04 18.88 -7.82
CA LEU A 338 9.57 18.73 -9.18
C LEU A 338 8.45 18.63 -10.23
N LEU A 339 7.22 18.36 -9.83
CA LEU A 339 6.10 18.19 -10.76
C LEU A 339 5.84 19.42 -11.64
N PRO A 340 5.89 20.67 -11.15
CA PRO A 340 5.76 21.84 -12.02
C PRO A 340 6.79 21.85 -13.15
N VAL A 341 8.04 21.49 -12.87
CA VAL A 341 9.10 21.42 -13.89
C VAL A 341 8.82 20.34 -14.93
N LEU A 342 8.29 19.19 -14.51
CA LEU A 342 7.86 18.13 -15.43
C LEU A 342 6.70 18.59 -16.31
N ILE A 343 5.73 19.29 -15.75
CA ILE A 343 4.58 19.83 -16.48
C ILE A 343 5.04 20.87 -17.50
N ASP A 344 5.94 21.77 -17.14
CA ASP A 344 6.49 22.79 -18.06
C ASP A 344 7.23 22.12 -19.23
N ASN A 345 7.86 20.97 -19.01
CA ASN A 345 8.63 20.25 -20.02
C ASN A 345 7.77 19.34 -20.92
N MET A 346 6.76 18.65 -20.35
CA MET A 346 6.00 17.59 -21.02
C MET A 346 4.48 17.88 -21.12
N GLY A 347 3.96 18.85 -20.40
CA GLY A 347 2.52 19.08 -20.29
C GLY A 347 1.82 19.51 -21.59
N GLU A 348 2.55 20.09 -22.54
CA GLU A 348 1.99 20.40 -23.88
C GLU A 348 1.77 19.12 -24.69
N ALA A 349 2.71 18.18 -24.63
CA ALA A 349 2.59 16.90 -25.31
C ALA A 349 1.58 15.95 -24.61
N TYR A 350 1.42 16.09 -23.31
CA TYR A 350 0.60 15.25 -22.45
C TYR A 350 -0.27 16.09 -21.52
N PRO A 351 -1.39 16.66 -22.03
CA PRO A 351 -2.27 17.56 -21.27
C PRO A 351 -2.87 16.93 -20.01
N GLU A 352 -2.96 15.61 -19.94
CA GLU A 352 -3.42 14.86 -18.78
C GLU A 352 -2.58 15.10 -17.53
N LEU A 353 -1.27 15.37 -17.66
CA LEU A 353 -0.41 15.78 -16.54
C LEU A 353 -0.86 17.10 -15.92
N VAL A 354 -1.25 18.05 -16.77
CA VAL A 354 -1.73 19.36 -16.32
C VAL A 354 -3.07 19.23 -15.61
N ALA A 355 -3.97 18.44 -16.19
CA ALA A 355 -5.32 18.22 -15.66
C ALA A 355 -5.29 17.56 -14.26
N GLN A 356 -4.35 16.66 -14.01
CA GLN A 356 -4.26 15.92 -12.75
C GLN A 356 -3.17 16.43 -11.79
N LYS A 357 -2.60 17.59 -12.04
CA LYS A 357 -1.50 18.18 -11.25
C LYS A 357 -1.73 18.05 -9.72
N THR A 358 -2.89 18.48 -9.24
CA THR A 358 -3.20 18.49 -7.80
C THR A 358 -3.22 17.08 -7.19
N LEU A 359 -3.75 16.10 -7.93
CA LEU A 359 -3.75 14.70 -7.49
C LEU A 359 -2.33 14.17 -7.40
N ILE A 360 -1.54 14.37 -8.45
CA ILE A 360 -0.16 13.87 -8.54
C ILE A 360 0.69 14.46 -7.41
N GLU A 361 0.63 15.78 -7.19
CA GLU A 361 1.35 16.46 -6.09
C GLU A 361 1.01 15.87 -4.71
N LYS A 362 -0.29 15.68 -4.43
CA LYS A 362 -0.75 15.13 -3.15
C LYS A 362 -0.30 13.69 -2.95
N VAL A 363 -0.47 12.83 -3.96
CA VAL A 363 -0.09 11.42 -3.88
C VAL A 363 1.42 11.28 -3.62
N ILE A 364 2.25 11.95 -4.41
CA ILE A 364 3.71 11.88 -4.26
C ILE A 364 4.12 12.38 -2.88
N LYS A 365 3.58 13.52 -2.42
CA LYS A 365 3.91 14.11 -1.13
C LYS A 365 3.58 13.17 0.03
N GLU A 366 2.36 12.62 0.07
CA GLU A 366 1.91 11.73 1.15
C GLU A 366 2.71 10.42 1.21
N GLU A 367 2.97 9.81 0.05
CA GLU A 367 3.79 8.60 -0.04
C GLU A 367 5.24 8.85 0.39
N GLU A 368 5.80 9.98 -0.03
CA GLU A 368 7.15 10.41 0.34
C GLU A 368 7.26 10.67 1.85
N GLU A 369 6.34 11.44 2.44
CA GLU A 369 6.29 11.71 3.89
C GLU A 369 6.08 10.42 4.69
N SER A 370 5.22 9.53 4.20
CA SER A 370 4.98 8.23 4.84
C SER A 370 6.25 7.37 4.86
N PHE A 371 6.95 7.31 3.73
CA PHE A 371 8.16 6.51 3.62
C PHE A 371 9.33 7.09 4.42
N LEU A 372 9.51 8.40 4.44
CA LEU A 372 10.56 9.07 5.20
C LEU A 372 10.46 8.79 6.71
N ARG A 373 9.25 8.64 7.26
CA ARG A 373 9.04 8.26 8.68
C ARG A 373 9.65 6.90 9.04
N THR A 374 9.68 5.97 8.11
CA THR A 374 10.20 4.60 8.31
C THR A 374 11.63 4.45 7.82
N LEU A 375 12.04 5.23 6.83
CA LEU A 375 13.32 5.12 6.14
C LEU A 375 14.50 5.33 7.08
N GLU A 376 14.49 6.36 7.90
CA GLU A 376 15.59 6.68 8.84
C GLU A 376 15.81 5.54 9.85
N THR A 377 14.71 5.02 10.40
CA THR A 377 14.77 3.91 11.36
C THR A 377 15.23 2.62 10.68
N GLY A 378 14.72 2.33 9.48
CA GLY A 378 15.08 1.15 8.71
C GLY A 378 16.55 1.14 8.29
N ILE A 379 17.08 2.25 7.76
CA ILE A 379 18.50 2.39 7.39
C ILE A 379 19.37 2.16 8.62
N ARG A 380 19.10 2.85 9.73
CA ARG A 380 19.90 2.70 10.96
C ARG A 380 19.94 1.27 11.49
N LEU A 381 18.82 0.57 11.44
CA LEU A 381 18.74 -0.84 11.86
C LEU A 381 19.48 -1.76 10.89
N LEU A 382 19.35 -1.52 9.59
CA LEU A 382 20.06 -2.29 8.57
C LEU A 382 21.57 -2.06 8.66
N ASP A 383 22.04 -0.81 8.84
CA ASP A 383 23.45 -0.48 9.04
C ASP A 383 24.03 -1.25 10.23
N LYS A 384 23.32 -1.27 11.36
CA LYS A 384 23.72 -2.04 12.54
C LYS A 384 23.79 -3.54 12.22
N THR A 385 22.78 -4.08 11.53
CA THR A 385 22.78 -5.51 11.14
C THR A 385 23.93 -5.82 10.20
N MET A 386 24.27 -4.95 9.27
CA MET A 386 25.43 -5.10 8.38
C MET A 386 26.76 -5.08 9.17
N GLU A 387 26.91 -4.15 10.12
CA GLU A 387 28.09 -4.06 10.99
C GLU A 387 28.25 -5.33 11.81
N ASP A 388 27.18 -5.81 12.48
CA ASP A 388 27.18 -7.02 13.28
C ASP A 388 27.50 -8.25 12.42
N THR A 389 26.99 -8.32 11.19
CA THR A 389 27.24 -9.41 10.24
C THR A 389 28.70 -9.42 9.77
N LYS A 390 29.25 -8.26 9.42
CA LYS A 390 30.65 -8.09 9.03
C LYS A 390 31.61 -8.42 10.19
N ALA A 391 31.26 -8.01 11.42
CA ALA A 391 32.05 -8.33 12.62
C ALA A 391 32.13 -9.86 12.87
N ASN A 392 31.11 -10.62 12.45
CA ASN A 392 31.08 -12.07 12.48
C ASN A 392 31.71 -12.74 11.25
N GLY A 393 32.37 -12.00 10.37
CA GLY A 393 33.05 -12.51 9.17
C GLY A 393 32.11 -13.00 8.07
N LYS A 394 30.84 -12.59 8.08
CA LYS A 394 29.82 -12.94 7.07
C LYS A 394 29.54 -11.78 6.13
N THR A 395 29.10 -12.13 4.91
CA THR A 395 28.65 -11.16 3.87
C THR A 395 27.18 -11.28 3.54
N GLU A 396 26.46 -12.18 4.24
CA GLU A 396 25.02 -12.41 4.07
C GLU A 396 24.31 -12.19 5.40
N ILE A 397 23.28 -11.35 5.41
CA ILE A 397 22.39 -11.17 6.55
C ILE A 397 21.33 -12.28 6.59
N SER A 398 20.82 -12.61 7.78
CA SER A 398 19.78 -13.64 7.92
C SER A 398 18.45 -13.15 7.32
N GLY A 399 17.69 -14.09 6.73
CA GLY A 399 16.34 -13.80 6.26
C GLY A 399 15.39 -13.39 7.39
N LYS A 400 15.64 -13.85 8.61
CA LYS A 400 14.88 -13.46 9.81
C LYS A 400 15.09 -12.00 10.20
N ASP A 401 16.32 -11.47 10.09
CA ASP A 401 16.60 -10.07 10.36
C ASP A 401 15.93 -9.20 9.29
N ALA A 402 16.04 -9.61 8.02
CA ALA A 402 15.34 -8.94 6.91
C ALA A 402 13.81 -9.00 7.07
N PHE A 403 13.26 -10.13 7.54
CA PHE A 403 11.84 -10.26 7.83
C PHE A 403 11.40 -9.34 9.00
N THR A 404 12.23 -9.20 10.02
CA THR A 404 11.96 -8.26 11.12
C THR A 404 11.93 -6.82 10.65
N LEU A 405 12.86 -6.41 9.77
CA LEU A 405 12.84 -5.09 9.13
C LEU A 405 11.56 -4.87 8.32
N TYR A 406 11.12 -5.89 7.59
CA TYR A 406 9.91 -5.84 6.77
C TYR A 406 8.62 -5.81 7.61
N ASP A 407 8.43 -6.79 8.49
CA ASP A 407 7.18 -7.03 9.23
C ASP A 407 6.95 -6.02 10.37
N THR A 408 8.01 -5.72 11.13
CA THR A 408 7.92 -4.87 12.33
C THR A 408 8.11 -3.39 12.00
N PHE A 409 9.02 -3.08 11.10
CA PHE A 409 9.41 -1.70 10.81
C PHE A 409 8.92 -1.19 9.44
N GLY A 410 8.26 -2.04 8.65
CA GLY A 410 7.75 -1.66 7.32
C GLY A 410 8.84 -1.31 6.31
N PHE A 411 10.08 -1.79 6.52
CA PHE A 411 11.22 -1.55 5.64
C PHE A 411 11.25 -2.62 4.54
N PRO A 412 11.06 -2.27 3.27
CA PRO A 412 10.85 -3.24 2.21
C PRO A 412 12.07 -4.13 1.95
N LEU A 413 11.82 -5.41 1.59
CA LEU A 413 12.89 -6.36 1.28
C LEU A 413 13.75 -5.93 0.10
N ASP A 414 13.12 -5.47 -0.99
CA ASP A 414 13.80 -4.99 -2.20
C ASP A 414 14.75 -3.81 -1.93
N LEU A 415 14.38 -2.95 -0.98
CA LEU A 415 15.24 -1.87 -0.53
C LEU A 415 16.39 -2.38 0.34
N THR A 416 16.12 -3.38 1.18
CA THR A 416 17.14 -4.09 1.95
C THR A 416 18.16 -4.74 1.02
N GLU A 417 17.72 -5.47 -0.01
CA GLU A 417 18.57 -6.09 -1.03
C GLU A 417 19.44 -5.08 -1.77
N LEU A 418 18.84 -3.95 -2.16
CA LEU A 418 19.55 -2.89 -2.87
C LEU A 418 20.69 -2.29 -2.01
N ILE A 419 20.39 -1.96 -0.74
CA ILE A 419 21.41 -1.40 0.17
C ILE A 419 22.53 -2.42 0.45
N LEU A 420 22.15 -3.68 0.66
CA LEU A 420 23.12 -4.76 0.86
C LEU A 420 24.04 -4.92 -0.34
N ARG A 421 23.51 -4.95 -1.57
CA ARG A 421 24.27 -5.04 -2.82
C ARG A 421 25.26 -3.89 -2.98
N GLU A 422 24.85 -2.66 -2.69
CA GLU A 422 25.72 -1.48 -2.70
C GLU A 422 26.86 -1.57 -1.68
N ASN A 423 26.70 -2.35 -0.62
CA ASN A 423 27.70 -2.61 0.41
C ASN A 423 28.47 -3.93 0.23
N GLY A 424 28.29 -4.62 -0.92
CA GLY A 424 28.92 -5.90 -1.23
C GLY A 424 28.40 -7.05 -0.36
N MET A 425 27.15 -6.98 0.08
CA MET A 425 26.47 -7.96 0.92
C MET A 425 25.21 -8.52 0.26
N THR A 426 24.70 -9.63 0.79
CA THR A 426 23.47 -10.29 0.35
C THR A 426 22.53 -10.56 1.53
N VAL A 427 21.32 -11.03 1.25
CA VAL A 427 20.36 -11.49 2.23
C VAL A 427 19.90 -12.92 1.88
N ASN A 428 19.63 -13.73 2.90
CA ASN A 428 19.08 -15.06 2.72
C ASN A 428 17.58 -14.99 2.41
N ILE A 429 17.25 -15.02 1.11
CA ILE A 429 15.88 -14.91 0.60
C ILE A 429 15.03 -16.13 0.94
N GLU A 430 15.64 -17.33 0.97
CA GLU A 430 14.92 -18.58 1.30
C GLU A 430 14.41 -18.51 2.73
N GLU A 431 15.26 -18.16 3.69
CA GLU A 431 14.90 -17.98 5.08
C GLU A 431 13.84 -16.86 5.28
N PHE A 432 13.96 -15.75 4.55
CA PHE A 432 12.94 -14.69 4.55
C PHE A 432 11.57 -15.21 4.09
N ASN A 433 11.55 -15.97 3.00
CA ASN A 433 10.33 -16.56 2.46
C ASN A 433 9.72 -17.61 3.38
N GLU A 434 10.53 -18.37 4.10
CA GLU A 434 10.07 -19.32 5.12
C GLU A 434 9.36 -18.61 6.28
N GLU A 435 9.93 -17.53 6.81
CA GLU A 435 9.31 -16.70 7.85
C GLU A 435 7.98 -16.08 7.37
N MET A 436 7.96 -15.59 6.13
CA MET A 436 6.75 -15.07 5.47
C MET A 436 5.67 -16.16 5.32
N GLN A 437 6.06 -17.37 4.92
CA GLN A 437 5.13 -18.49 4.79
C GLN A 437 4.61 -18.95 6.16
N GLN A 438 5.45 -19.01 7.18
CA GLN A 438 5.02 -19.35 8.54
C GLN A 438 3.99 -18.36 9.06
N GLN A 439 4.16 -17.06 8.80
CA GLN A 439 3.17 -16.03 9.14
C GLN A 439 1.84 -16.29 8.42
N LYS A 440 1.88 -16.55 7.10
CA LYS A 440 0.70 -16.87 6.29
C LYS A 440 0.04 -18.20 6.71
N GLN A 441 0.82 -19.18 7.12
CA GLN A 441 0.31 -20.49 7.50
C GLN A 441 -0.39 -20.45 8.88
N ARG A 442 0.11 -19.64 9.82
CA ARG A 442 -0.60 -19.37 11.09
C ARG A 442 -1.99 -18.78 10.86
N ALA A 443 -2.12 -17.94 9.82
CA ALA A 443 -3.42 -17.39 9.40
C ALA A 443 -4.31 -18.44 8.67
N ARG A 444 -3.73 -19.37 7.90
CA ARG A 444 -4.45 -20.39 7.11
C ARG A 444 -4.91 -21.61 7.94
N ASN A 445 -4.14 -22.04 8.93
CA ASN A 445 -4.46 -23.22 9.76
C ASN A 445 -5.74 -23.05 10.60
N ALA A 446 -6.29 -21.86 10.69
CA ALA A 446 -7.59 -21.58 11.30
C ALA A 446 -8.80 -21.95 10.42
N ALA A 447 -8.62 -22.34 9.15
CA ALA A 447 -9.69 -22.44 8.15
C ALA A 447 -9.76 -23.77 7.38
N ALA A 448 -9.07 -24.83 7.83
CA ALA A 448 -9.12 -26.13 7.15
C ALA A 448 -10.51 -26.77 7.25
N ILE A 449 -11.10 -27.14 6.09
CA ILE A 449 -12.35 -27.86 5.97
C ILE A 449 -12.04 -29.21 5.31
N GLU A 450 -12.45 -30.31 5.96
CA GLU A 450 -12.41 -31.66 5.36
C GLU A 450 -13.74 -31.91 4.66
N THR A 451 -13.71 -32.22 3.37
CA THR A 451 -14.91 -32.46 2.54
C THR A 451 -15.03 -33.94 2.17
N GLY A 452 -16.24 -34.51 2.32
CA GLY A 452 -16.59 -35.81 1.80
C GLY A 452 -16.98 -35.77 0.31
N ASP A 453 -17.27 -36.94 -0.26
CA ASP A 453 -17.73 -37.07 -1.65
C ASP A 453 -19.21 -36.63 -1.82
N TRP A 454 -19.56 -36.16 -3.02
CA TRP A 454 -20.93 -35.81 -3.35
C TRP A 454 -21.82 -37.05 -3.53
N ILE A 455 -22.94 -37.08 -2.81
CA ILE A 455 -24.03 -38.03 -3.05
C ILE A 455 -25.06 -37.34 -3.94
N VAL A 456 -25.19 -37.87 -5.16
CA VAL A 456 -26.08 -37.33 -6.18
C VAL A 456 -27.44 -38.03 -6.10
N LEU A 457 -28.51 -37.26 -5.88
CA LEU A 457 -29.88 -37.77 -5.86
C LEU A 457 -30.55 -37.61 -7.21
N LYS A 458 -30.27 -36.48 -7.90
CA LYS A 458 -30.85 -36.12 -9.19
C LYS A 458 -29.81 -35.34 -10.00
N GLU A 459 -29.69 -35.65 -11.26
CA GLU A 459 -28.90 -34.85 -12.19
C GLU A 459 -29.66 -33.56 -12.54
N GLY A 460 -28.92 -32.44 -12.61
CA GLY A 460 -29.50 -31.14 -12.92
C GLY A 460 -28.54 -29.97 -12.66
N THR A 461 -28.97 -28.79 -13.00
CA THR A 461 -28.27 -27.53 -12.76
C THR A 461 -29.08 -26.69 -11.79
N THR A 462 -28.42 -25.87 -10.99
CA THR A 462 -29.06 -24.93 -10.06
C THR A 462 -29.44 -23.65 -10.78
N GLU A 463 -30.67 -23.19 -10.61
CA GLU A 463 -31.12 -21.87 -11.05
C GLU A 463 -31.35 -20.95 -9.82
N PHE A 464 -30.73 -19.75 -9.85
CA PHE A 464 -30.92 -18.74 -8.81
C PHE A 464 -32.16 -17.89 -9.11
N VAL A 465 -33.16 -17.97 -8.28
CA VAL A 465 -34.44 -17.23 -8.38
C VAL A 465 -34.59 -16.11 -7.35
N GLY A 466 -33.54 -15.88 -6.54
CA GLY A 466 -33.58 -15.02 -5.34
C GLY A 466 -33.57 -13.51 -5.61
N TYR A 467 -33.57 -13.04 -6.86
CA TYR A 467 -33.86 -11.64 -7.17
C TYR A 467 -35.33 -11.30 -7.13
N ASP A 468 -36.18 -12.32 -7.37
CA ASP A 468 -37.63 -12.14 -7.49
C ASP A 468 -38.41 -12.84 -6.38
N TYR A 469 -37.83 -13.90 -5.76
CA TYR A 469 -38.47 -14.71 -4.75
C TYR A 469 -37.63 -14.85 -3.49
N THR A 470 -38.25 -14.81 -2.32
CA THR A 470 -37.60 -15.10 -1.02
C THR A 470 -37.97 -16.51 -0.52
N GLU A 471 -38.96 -17.15 -1.14
CA GLU A 471 -39.32 -18.54 -0.92
C GLU A 471 -39.64 -19.22 -2.25
N TYR A 472 -39.19 -20.47 -2.42
CA TYR A 472 -39.40 -21.21 -3.65
C TYR A 472 -39.35 -22.70 -3.38
N GLU A 473 -40.20 -23.48 -4.08
CA GLU A 473 -40.19 -24.95 -4.01
C GLU A 473 -38.94 -25.48 -4.73
N ALA A 474 -38.19 -26.36 -4.05
CA ALA A 474 -36.94 -26.88 -4.55
C ALA A 474 -36.73 -28.35 -4.21
N SER A 475 -35.95 -29.06 -5.00
CA SER A 475 -35.51 -30.42 -4.73
C SER A 475 -33.99 -30.44 -4.54
N ILE A 476 -33.49 -31.34 -3.69
CA ILE A 476 -32.06 -31.55 -3.51
C ILE A 476 -31.52 -32.34 -4.70
N LEU A 477 -30.56 -31.74 -5.40
CA LEU A 477 -29.83 -32.43 -6.48
C LEU A 477 -28.75 -33.35 -5.91
N ARG A 478 -27.97 -32.85 -4.96
CA ARG A 478 -26.85 -33.56 -4.32
C ARG A 478 -26.49 -32.95 -2.97
N TYR A 479 -25.83 -33.74 -2.15
CA TYR A 479 -25.35 -33.32 -0.87
C TYR A 479 -24.04 -34.01 -0.51
N ARG A 480 -23.25 -33.43 0.42
CA ARG A 480 -22.05 -34.04 1.05
C ARG A 480 -21.90 -33.59 2.48
N GLN A 481 -21.19 -34.43 3.26
CA GLN A 481 -20.80 -34.10 4.62
C GLN A 481 -19.44 -33.38 4.60
N ILE A 482 -19.29 -32.38 5.48
CA ILE A 482 -18.03 -31.68 5.72
C ILE A 482 -17.74 -31.63 7.23
N LYS A 483 -16.44 -31.58 7.57
CA LYS A 483 -15.98 -31.31 8.94
C LYS A 483 -15.26 -29.97 9.00
N GLN A 484 -15.68 -29.12 9.89
CA GLN A 484 -15.09 -27.80 10.13
C GLN A 484 -14.94 -27.60 11.64
N LYS A 485 -13.72 -27.35 12.13
CA LYS A 485 -13.44 -27.12 13.57
C LYS A 485 -14.14 -28.12 14.52
N ASN A 486 -14.08 -29.42 14.25
CA ASN A 486 -14.74 -30.50 15.00
C ASN A 486 -16.28 -30.49 14.96
N GLN A 487 -16.89 -29.72 14.07
CA GLN A 487 -18.35 -29.79 13.80
C GLN A 487 -18.59 -30.51 12.48
N THR A 488 -19.59 -31.37 12.47
CA THR A 488 -20.11 -31.98 11.24
C THR A 488 -21.18 -31.09 10.69
N LEU A 489 -21.03 -30.70 9.41
CA LEU A 489 -21.98 -29.91 8.66
C LEU A 489 -22.29 -30.62 7.34
N TYR A 490 -23.36 -30.21 6.68
CA TYR A 490 -23.75 -30.72 5.39
C TYR A 490 -23.80 -29.61 4.38
N GLN A 491 -23.39 -29.92 3.18
CA GLN A 491 -23.50 -29.06 2.00
C GLN A 491 -24.59 -29.64 1.09
N ILE A 492 -25.58 -28.81 0.75
CA ILE A 492 -26.75 -29.19 -0.03
C ILE A 492 -26.81 -28.31 -1.27
N VAL A 493 -27.05 -28.90 -2.42
CA VAL A 493 -27.28 -28.23 -3.71
C VAL A 493 -28.71 -28.46 -4.15
N LEU A 494 -29.42 -27.38 -4.44
CA LEU A 494 -30.83 -27.37 -4.88
C LEU A 494 -30.95 -27.17 -6.40
N ASP A 495 -32.04 -27.61 -7.03
CA ASP A 495 -32.36 -27.32 -8.43
C ASP A 495 -32.76 -25.84 -8.63
N TYR A 496 -33.62 -25.31 -7.74
CA TYR A 496 -33.95 -23.89 -7.64
C TYR A 496 -33.53 -23.35 -6.28
N THR A 497 -32.97 -22.15 -6.24
CA THR A 497 -32.66 -21.53 -4.96
C THR A 497 -32.97 -20.05 -4.90
N PRO A 498 -33.75 -19.61 -3.86
CA PRO A 498 -33.90 -18.20 -3.56
C PRO A 498 -32.73 -17.65 -2.71
N PHE A 499 -31.82 -18.50 -2.21
CA PHE A 499 -30.70 -18.11 -1.36
C PHE A 499 -29.58 -17.50 -2.18
N TYR A 500 -29.18 -16.27 -1.87
CA TYR A 500 -27.99 -15.63 -2.41
C TYR A 500 -26.76 -16.31 -1.86
N ALA A 501 -25.90 -16.80 -2.73
CA ALA A 501 -24.61 -17.35 -2.33
C ALA A 501 -23.54 -16.25 -2.21
N GLU A 502 -22.70 -16.31 -1.16
CA GLU A 502 -21.64 -15.34 -0.90
C GLU A 502 -20.86 -15.00 -2.17
N SER A 503 -20.92 -13.73 -2.57
CA SER A 503 -20.27 -13.20 -3.76
C SER A 503 -20.22 -11.67 -3.72
N GLY A 504 -19.24 -11.04 -4.42
CA GLY A 504 -19.17 -9.59 -4.56
C GLY A 504 -19.09 -8.83 -3.23
N GLY A 505 -18.57 -9.46 -2.18
CA GLY A 505 -18.48 -8.87 -0.83
C GLY A 505 -19.75 -8.98 0.01
N GLN A 506 -20.89 -9.43 -0.54
CA GLN A 506 -22.09 -9.71 0.23
C GLN A 506 -22.05 -11.14 0.78
N VAL A 507 -22.33 -11.30 2.08
CA VAL A 507 -22.45 -12.63 2.74
C VAL A 507 -23.60 -13.44 2.17
N GLY A 508 -23.52 -14.76 2.30
CA GLY A 508 -24.58 -15.67 1.89
C GLY A 508 -25.81 -15.55 2.78
N ASP A 509 -26.95 -15.87 2.20
CA ASP A 509 -28.21 -15.89 2.94
C ASP A 509 -28.28 -17.05 3.93
N THR A 510 -29.08 -16.84 4.95
CA THR A 510 -29.52 -17.85 5.91
C THR A 510 -31.05 -18.03 5.81
N GLY A 511 -31.57 -19.08 6.40
CA GLY A 511 -32.99 -19.35 6.39
C GLY A 511 -33.31 -20.81 6.72
N VAL A 512 -34.34 -21.37 6.11
CA VAL A 512 -34.79 -22.74 6.38
C VAL A 512 -35.19 -23.46 5.09
N LEU A 513 -35.00 -24.79 5.09
CA LEU A 513 -35.64 -25.70 4.13
C LEU A 513 -36.78 -26.42 4.88
N VAL A 514 -38.00 -26.28 4.41
CA VAL A 514 -39.22 -26.82 5.03
C VAL A 514 -39.80 -27.90 4.18
N SER A 515 -39.96 -29.10 4.71
CA SER A 515 -40.69 -30.21 4.09
C SER A 515 -41.94 -30.54 4.92
N GLU A 516 -42.77 -31.51 4.47
CA GLU A 516 -43.87 -32.02 5.26
C GLU A 516 -43.42 -32.71 6.56
N PHE A 517 -42.15 -33.12 6.65
CA PHE A 517 -41.62 -33.92 7.74
C PHE A 517 -40.82 -33.09 8.74
N GLU A 518 -40.10 -32.06 8.28
CA GLU A 518 -39.15 -31.34 9.12
C GLU A 518 -38.76 -29.95 8.56
N THR A 519 -38.11 -29.17 9.41
CA THR A 519 -37.50 -27.91 9.07
C THR A 519 -36.00 -27.99 9.31
N ILE A 520 -35.20 -27.69 8.29
CA ILE A 520 -33.73 -27.70 8.34
C ILE A 520 -33.20 -26.27 8.26
N GLU A 521 -32.40 -25.86 9.22
CA GLU A 521 -31.75 -24.55 9.25
C GLU A 521 -30.61 -24.47 8.22
N VAL A 522 -30.67 -23.48 7.33
CA VAL A 522 -29.55 -23.08 6.46
C VAL A 522 -28.77 -21.99 7.18
N VAL A 523 -27.57 -22.31 7.64
CA VAL A 523 -26.74 -21.40 8.44
C VAL A 523 -25.87 -20.48 7.60
N ASP A 524 -25.63 -20.83 6.34
CA ASP A 524 -24.87 -20.03 5.38
C ASP A 524 -25.11 -20.54 3.94
N THR A 525 -24.86 -19.70 2.95
CA THR A 525 -24.91 -20.08 1.53
C THR A 525 -23.64 -19.61 0.85
N LYS A 526 -22.80 -20.55 0.41
CA LYS A 526 -21.53 -20.31 -0.23
C LYS A 526 -21.58 -20.57 -1.73
N LYS A 527 -20.58 -20.07 -2.45
CA LYS A 527 -20.42 -20.29 -3.88
C LYS A 527 -19.15 -21.10 -4.14
N GLU A 528 -19.29 -22.26 -4.80
CA GLU A 528 -18.14 -23.10 -5.24
C GLU A 528 -18.26 -23.35 -6.73
N ASN A 529 -17.30 -22.90 -7.52
CA ASN A 529 -17.33 -23.03 -9.00
C ASN A 529 -18.66 -22.56 -9.63
N ASN A 530 -19.16 -21.39 -9.22
CA ASN A 530 -20.46 -20.83 -9.59
C ASN A 530 -21.71 -21.60 -9.12
N LEU A 531 -21.54 -22.63 -8.30
CA LEU A 531 -22.63 -23.43 -7.76
C LEU A 531 -23.00 -22.89 -6.36
N PRO A 532 -24.27 -22.51 -6.12
CA PRO A 532 -24.77 -22.19 -4.78
C PRO A 532 -24.82 -23.44 -3.89
N ILE A 533 -24.24 -23.35 -2.71
CA ILE A 533 -24.14 -24.43 -1.73
C ILE A 533 -24.75 -23.97 -0.40
N HIS A 534 -25.78 -24.65 0.04
CA HIS A 534 -26.48 -24.39 1.32
C HIS A 534 -25.82 -25.20 2.41
N ILE A 535 -25.36 -24.54 3.48
CA ILE A 535 -24.70 -25.19 4.62
C ILE A 535 -25.71 -25.40 5.72
N THR A 536 -25.87 -26.66 6.17
CA THR A 536 -26.81 -27.03 7.21
C THR A 536 -26.12 -27.84 8.32
N LYS A 537 -26.71 -27.81 9.54
CA LYS A 537 -26.21 -28.62 10.69
C LYS A 537 -26.69 -30.07 10.64
N LYS A 538 -27.79 -30.31 9.90
CA LYS A 538 -28.42 -31.63 9.74
C LYS A 538 -28.70 -31.91 8.28
N LEU A 539 -28.62 -33.15 7.87
CA LEU A 539 -29.17 -33.61 6.61
C LEU A 539 -30.68 -33.92 6.81
N PRO A 540 -31.56 -33.59 5.86
CA PRO A 540 -32.95 -34.04 5.91
C PRO A 540 -33.10 -35.55 6.02
N GLU A 541 -34.09 -36.03 6.79
CA GLU A 541 -34.39 -37.48 6.89
C GLU A 541 -34.91 -38.03 5.56
N HIS A 542 -35.60 -37.18 4.77
CA HIS A 542 -36.12 -37.47 3.44
C HIS A 542 -35.54 -36.50 2.38
N PRO A 543 -34.27 -36.62 2.01
CA PRO A 543 -33.60 -35.68 1.13
C PRO A 543 -34.12 -35.73 -0.33
N GLU A 544 -34.89 -36.78 -0.70
CA GLU A 544 -35.56 -36.92 -2.02
C GLU A 544 -36.89 -36.17 -2.10
N ALA A 545 -37.46 -35.73 -0.94
CA ALA A 545 -38.72 -35.00 -0.90
C ALA A 545 -38.57 -33.53 -1.36
N PRO A 546 -39.58 -32.96 -2.04
CA PRO A 546 -39.57 -31.55 -2.33
C PRO A 546 -39.61 -30.72 -1.04
N MET A 547 -38.95 -29.55 -1.04
CA MET A 547 -38.85 -28.66 0.10
C MET A 547 -39.18 -27.23 -0.32
N MET A 548 -39.77 -26.47 0.57
CA MET A 548 -39.87 -25.02 0.45
C MET A 548 -38.58 -24.40 0.98
N ALA A 549 -37.80 -23.80 0.13
CA ALA A 549 -36.59 -23.04 0.46
C ALA A 549 -37.00 -21.62 0.82
N CYS A 550 -36.86 -21.24 2.10
CA CYS A 550 -37.32 -19.97 2.65
C CYS A 550 -36.14 -19.19 3.20
N VAL A 551 -35.86 -18.03 2.64
CA VAL A 551 -34.77 -17.11 3.07
C VAL A 551 -35.22 -16.33 4.33
N ASP A 552 -34.26 -16.06 5.22
CA ASP A 552 -34.48 -15.11 6.33
C ASP A 552 -34.63 -13.70 5.74
N THR A 553 -35.87 -13.26 5.62
CA THR A 553 -36.23 -12.01 4.94
C THR A 553 -35.68 -10.77 5.64
N ASP A 554 -35.55 -10.79 6.97
CA ASP A 554 -35.11 -9.65 7.74
C ASP A 554 -33.58 -9.45 7.52
N LYS A 555 -32.81 -10.53 7.57
CA LYS A 555 -31.37 -10.47 7.25
C LYS A 555 -31.12 -10.12 5.79
N ARG A 556 -31.88 -10.67 4.86
CA ARG A 556 -31.82 -10.35 3.43
C ARG A 556 -32.09 -8.85 3.20
N ALA A 557 -33.14 -8.30 3.83
CA ALA A 557 -33.51 -6.89 3.72
C ALA A 557 -32.38 -5.99 4.27
N ALA A 558 -31.80 -6.35 5.41
CA ALA A 558 -30.67 -5.63 6.00
C ALA A 558 -29.42 -5.69 5.11
N CYS A 559 -29.08 -6.87 4.56
CA CYS A 559 -27.99 -6.99 3.56
C CYS A 559 -28.26 -6.14 2.32
N ALA A 560 -29.49 -6.16 1.78
CA ALA A 560 -29.85 -5.38 0.59
C ALA A 560 -29.76 -3.87 0.86
N ALA A 561 -30.12 -3.42 2.07
CA ALA A 561 -29.96 -2.04 2.51
C ALA A 561 -28.48 -1.64 2.59
N ASN A 562 -27.66 -2.44 3.26
CA ASN A 562 -26.22 -2.22 3.37
C ASN A 562 -25.52 -2.27 2.01
N HIS A 563 -25.91 -3.17 1.10
CA HIS A 563 -25.34 -3.25 -0.23
C HIS A 563 -25.71 -2.03 -1.09
N SER A 564 -26.96 -1.63 -1.08
CA SER A 564 -27.39 -0.43 -1.80
C SER A 564 -26.76 0.85 -1.23
N ALA A 565 -26.55 0.90 0.10
CA ALA A 565 -25.82 1.99 0.75
C ALA A 565 -24.34 2.03 0.31
N THR A 566 -23.72 0.86 0.05
CA THR A 566 -22.34 0.77 -0.45
C THR A 566 -22.20 1.44 -1.81
N HIS A 567 -23.15 1.23 -2.73
CA HIS A 567 -23.18 1.90 -4.04
C HIS A 567 -23.34 3.42 -3.90
N LEU A 568 -24.25 3.87 -3.03
CA LEU A 568 -24.44 5.31 -2.78
C LEU A 568 -23.18 5.93 -2.15
N LEU A 569 -22.47 5.17 -1.30
CA LEU A 569 -21.24 5.58 -0.64
C LEU A 569 -20.11 5.73 -1.64
N ASP A 570 -19.88 4.75 -2.54
CA ASP A 570 -18.87 4.85 -3.60
C ASP A 570 -19.09 6.09 -4.47
N ALA A 571 -20.30 6.29 -4.96
CA ALA A 571 -20.63 7.45 -5.76
C ALA A 571 -20.45 8.80 -5.00
N ALA A 572 -20.73 8.83 -3.69
CA ALA A 572 -20.52 10.03 -2.87
C ALA A 572 -19.04 10.29 -2.58
N LEU A 573 -18.24 9.23 -2.37
CA LEU A 573 -16.80 9.34 -2.20
C LEU A 573 -16.13 9.88 -3.46
N ARG A 574 -16.52 9.41 -4.64
CA ARG A 574 -16.04 9.94 -5.92
C ARG A 574 -16.39 11.43 -6.09
N GLU A 575 -17.59 11.82 -5.72
CA GLU A 575 -18.03 13.22 -5.79
C GLU A 575 -17.24 14.15 -4.87
N VAL A 576 -16.88 13.67 -3.65
CA VAL A 576 -16.22 14.50 -2.63
C VAL A 576 -14.70 14.46 -2.74
N LEU A 577 -14.13 13.27 -3.01
CA LEU A 577 -12.69 13.04 -2.98
C LEU A 577 -12.05 12.98 -4.38
N GLY A 578 -12.84 12.70 -5.42
CA GLY A 578 -12.40 12.67 -6.82
C GLY A 578 -12.53 11.30 -7.50
N GLU A 579 -12.37 11.31 -8.83
CA GLU A 579 -12.57 10.15 -9.72
C GLU A 579 -11.56 9.00 -9.50
N HIS A 580 -10.47 9.23 -8.77
CA HIS A 580 -9.46 8.22 -8.45
C HIS A 580 -9.94 7.18 -7.41
N ILE A 581 -11.12 7.39 -6.82
CA ILE A 581 -11.72 6.43 -5.90
C ILE A 581 -12.12 5.18 -6.66
N GLU A 582 -11.56 4.04 -6.25
CA GLU A 582 -11.89 2.71 -6.78
C GLU A 582 -12.08 1.76 -5.61
N GLN A 583 -13.08 0.90 -5.68
CA GLN A 583 -13.26 -0.17 -4.70
C GLN A 583 -12.06 -1.13 -4.72
N LYS A 584 -11.45 -1.36 -3.57
CA LYS A 584 -10.38 -2.35 -3.34
C LYS A 584 -10.86 -3.57 -2.55
N GLY A 585 -11.99 -3.46 -1.88
CA GLY A 585 -12.66 -4.53 -1.16
C GLY A 585 -14.00 -4.06 -0.63
N SER A 586 -14.88 -5.02 -0.38
CA SER A 586 -16.19 -4.79 0.23
C SER A 586 -16.56 -5.94 1.15
N LEU A 587 -17.31 -5.66 2.20
CA LEU A 587 -17.99 -6.66 3.01
C LEU A 587 -19.35 -6.10 3.40
N VAL A 588 -20.40 -6.81 3.02
CA VAL A 588 -21.79 -6.46 3.29
C VAL A 588 -22.41 -7.57 4.10
N THR A 589 -22.81 -7.26 5.32
CA THR A 589 -23.46 -8.15 6.29
C THR A 589 -24.83 -7.58 6.67
N PRO A 590 -25.72 -8.31 7.38
CA PRO A 590 -26.93 -7.74 7.94
C PRO A 590 -26.66 -6.57 8.91
N ASP A 591 -25.54 -6.61 9.64
CA ASP A 591 -25.24 -5.68 10.71
C ASP A 591 -24.52 -4.41 10.24
N SER A 592 -23.73 -4.51 9.16
CA SER A 592 -22.85 -3.43 8.71
C SER A 592 -22.40 -3.56 7.26
N LEU A 593 -21.97 -2.46 6.70
CA LEU A 593 -21.18 -2.44 5.48
C LEU A 593 -19.73 -1.99 5.78
N ARG A 594 -18.79 -2.56 5.03
CA ARG A 594 -17.38 -2.15 5.00
C ARG A 594 -16.97 -1.91 3.56
N PHE A 595 -16.37 -0.77 3.31
CA PHE A 595 -15.91 -0.36 1.99
C PHE A 595 -14.45 0.05 2.04
N ASP A 596 -13.61 -0.69 1.32
CA ASP A 596 -12.18 -0.42 1.17
C ASP A 596 -11.95 0.22 -0.21
N PHE A 597 -11.31 1.37 -0.24
CA PHE A 597 -11.16 2.16 -1.47
C PHE A 597 -9.78 2.78 -1.60
N SER A 598 -9.37 3.07 -2.84
CA SER A 598 -8.11 3.76 -3.14
C SER A 598 -8.19 5.21 -2.71
N HIS A 599 -7.35 5.60 -1.76
CA HIS A 599 -7.15 7.00 -1.40
C HIS A 599 -5.82 7.17 -0.67
N PHE A 600 -5.11 8.25 -0.96
CA PHE A 600 -3.73 8.47 -0.55
C PHE A 600 -3.58 9.11 0.83
N GLN A 601 -4.62 9.73 1.38
CA GLN A 601 -4.58 10.43 2.66
C GLN A 601 -5.74 10.01 3.58
N LYS A 602 -5.67 10.41 4.86
CA LYS A 602 -6.79 10.27 5.79
C LYS A 602 -7.96 11.14 5.32
N VAL A 603 -9.17 10.57 5.27
CA VAL A 603 -10.39 11.34 5.00
C VAL A 603 -10.72 12.17 6.24
N THR A 604 -10.90 13.46 6.06
CA THR A 604 -11.17 14.38 7.18
C THR A 604 -12.60 14.21 7.71
N ASP A 605 -12.83 14.60 8.96
CA ASP A 605 -14.17 14.56 9.57
C ASP A 605 -15.20 15.44 8.83
N GLU A 606 -14.72 16.47 8.12
CA GLU A 606 -15.56 17.33 7.29
C GLU A 606 -15.96 16.61 6.00
N GLU A 607 -15.02 15.96 5.32
CA GLU A 607 -15.26 15.15 4.12
C GLU A 607 -16.18 13.98 4.43
N ILE A 608 -15.95 13.27 5.55
CA ILE A 608 -16.82 12.18 6.02
C ILE A 608 -18.25 12.68 6.21
N ARG A 609 -18.45 13.81 6.90
CA ARG A 609 -19.76 14.41 7.08
C ARG A 609 -20.42 14.78 5.76
N LYS A 610 -19.66 15.32 4.81
CA LYS A 610 -20.16 15.69 3.49
C LYS A 610 -20.61 14.46 2.72
N VAL A 611 -19.82 13.39 2.70
CA VAL A 611 -20.16 12.09 2.10
C VAL A 611 -21.45 11.53 2.72
N GLU A 612 -21.52 11.47 4.05
CA GLU A 612 -22.69 10.98 4.78
C GLU A 612 -23.96 11.80 4.47
N HIS A 613 -23.83 13.13 4.37
CA HIS A 613 -24.95 14.00 4.00
C HIS A 613 -25.44 13.75 2.58
N ILE A 614 -24.55 13.53 1.61
CA ILE A 614 -24.91 13.20 0.21
C ILE A 614 -25.63 11.87 0.16
N VAL A 615 -25.09 10.83 0.81
CA VAL A 615 -25.72 9.51 0.85
C VAL A 615 -27.12 9.60 1.45
N ASN A 616 -27.27 10.23 2.61
CA ASN A 616 -28.56 10.37 3.26
C ASN A 616 -29.56 11.27 2.49
N ALA A 617 -29.07 12.24 1.72
CA ALA A 617 -29.91 13.01 0.80
C ALA A 617 -30.47 12.14 -0.33
N ARG A 618 -29.66 11.27 -0.93
CA ARG A 618 -30.11 10.28 -1.94
C ARG A 618 -31.07 9.26 -1.37
N ILE A 619 -30.89 8.84 -0.10
CA ILE A 619 -31.85 7.97 0.61
C ILE A 619 -33.20 8.67 0.75
N ARG A 620 -33.22 9.91 1.23
CA ARG A 620 -34.45 10.70 1.38
C ARG A 620 -35.15 11.01 0.05
N ALA A 621 -34.37 11.07 -1.04
CA ALA A 621 -34.93 11.24 -2.39
C ALA A 621 -35.71 10.02 -2.88
N ASN A 622 -35.62 8.88 -2.18
CA ASN A 622 -36.33 7.64 -2.47
C ASN A 622 -36.19 7.22 -3.95
N ILE A 623 -35.00 7.18 -4.46
CA ILE A 623 -34.68 6.88 -5.86
C ILE A 623 -35.01 5.42 -6.14
N PRO A 624 -35.86 5.11 -7.14
CA PRO A 624 -36.21 3.73 -7.48
C PRO A 624 -34.99 3.01 -8.10
N LEU A 625 -34.90 1.71 -7.82
CA LEU A 625 -33.96 0.82 -8.47
C LEU A 625 -34.28 0.71 -9.97
N LYS A 626 -33.27 0.89 -10.81
CA LYS A 626 -33.28 0.43 -12.19
C LYS A 626 -32.29 -0.72 -12.32
N GLU A 627 -32.80 -1.83 -12.79
CA GLU A 627 -32.05 -3.06 -12.93
C GLU A 627 -32.03 -3.49 -14.41
N TYR A 628 -30.82 -3.73 -14.93
CA TYR A 628 -30.59 -4.25 -16.26
C TYR A 628 -30.00 -5.64 -16.14
N ARG A 629 -30.80 -6.67 -16.46
CA ARG A 629 -30.41 -8.06 -16.32
C ARG A 629 -29.92 -8.60 -17.65
N ASN A 630 -28.77 -9.30 -17.61
CA ASN A 630 -28.25 -10.06 -18.75
C ASN A 630 -28.06 -9.23 -20.04
N ILE A 631 -27.53 -8.00 -19.91
CA ILE A 631 -27.19 -7.15 -21.03
C ILE A 631 -25.73 -7.39 -21.50
N PRO A 632 -25.41 -7.13 -22.78
CA PRO A 632 -24.02 -7.16 -23.26
C PRO A 632 -23.13 -6.21 -22.46
N ILE A 633 -21.89 -6.62 -22.20
CA ILE A 633 -20.95 -5.82 -21.41
C ILE A 633 -20.67 -4.45 -22.07
N GLU A 634 -20.65 -4.38 -23.40
CA GLU A 634 -20.44 -3.13 -24.12
C GLU A 634 -21.61 -2.14 -23.91
N GLU A 635 -22.85 -2.64 -23.94
CA GLU A 635 -24.03 -1.82 -23.64
C GLU A 635 -24.00 -1.30 -22.20
N ALA A 636 -23.52 -2.10 -21.25
CA ALA A 636 -23.35 -1.70 -19.86
C ALA A 636 -22.29 -0.59 -19.71
N LYS A 637 -21.20 -0.65 -20.47
CA LYS A 637 -20.17 0.40 -20.51
C LYS A 637 -20.71 1.69 -21.13
N GLU A 638 -21.52 1.60 -22.19
CA GLU A 638 -22.19 2.76 -22.82
C GLU A 638 -23.14 3.48 -21.86
N LEU A 639 -23.76 2.74 -20.93
CA LEU A 639 -24.56 3.30 -19.84
C LEU A 639 -23.72 4.06 -18.79
N GLY A 640 -22.39 3.98 -18.88
CA GLY A 640 -21.47 4.53 -17.90
C GLY A 640 -21.34 3.71 -16.63
N ALA A 641 -21.66 2.41 -16.68
CA ALA A 641 -21.60 1.53 -15.53
C ALA A 641 -20.15 1.25 -15.12
N ILE A 642 -19.87 1.39 -13.83
CA ILE A 642 -18.55 1.16 -13.24
C ILE A 642 -18.38 -0.33 -13.00
N ALA A 643 -17.30 -0.91 -13.55
CA ALA A 643 -16.87 -2.27 -13.29
C ALA A 643 -15.89 -2.32 -12.11
N LEU A 644 -15.97 -3.33 -11.25
CA LEU A 644 -14.99 -3.54 -10.19
C LEU A 644 -13.65 -3.95 -10.78
N PHE A 645 -12.58 -3.29 -10.33
CA PHE A 645 -11.24 -3.56 -10.81
C PHE A 645 -10.78 -4.99 -10.45
N GLY A 646 -10.36 -5.75 -11.47
CA GLY A 646 -9.79 -7.09 -11.32
C GLY A 646 -10.81 -8.24 -11.27
N GLU A 647 -12.10 -7.98 -11.41
CA GLU A 647 -13.10 -9.02 -11.61
C GLU A 647 -13.22 -9.39 -13.10
N LYS A 648 -13.34 -10.69 -13.38
CA LYS A 648 -13.60 -11.20 -14.72
C LYS A 648 -15.11 -11.30 -14.91
N TYR A 649 -15.65 -10.44 -15.76
CA TYR A 649 -17.05 -10.48 -16.16
C TYR A 649 -17.18 -11.36 -17.42
N GLY A 650 -18.32 -12.03 -17.55
CA GLY A 650 -18.69 -12.70 -18.80
C GLY A 650 -19.14 -11.70 -19.88
N ASP A 651 -19.49 -12.20 -21.06
CA ASP A 651 -19.99 -11.36 -22.17
C ASP A 651 -21.29 -10.61 -21.85
N ARG A 652 -22.01 -11.08 -20.83
CA ARG A 652 -23.28 -10.52 -20.37
C ARG A 652 -23.25 -10.28 -18.87
N VAL A 653 -23.77 -9.12 -18.45
CA VAL A 653 -23.68 -8.62 -17.08
C VAL A 653 -25.01 -8.13 -16.54
N ARG A 654 -25.09 -7.99 -15.22
CA ARG A 654 -26.18 -7.30 -14.53
C ARG A 654 -25.69 -5.93 -14.06
N VAL A 655 -26.49 -4.87 -14.29
CA VAL A 655 -26.20 -3.50 -13.90
C VAL A 655 -27.27 -3.00 -12.94
N ILE A 656 -26.85 -2.34 -11.86
CA ILE A 656 -27.68 -1.71 -10.85
C ILE A 656 -27.50 -0.22 -10.95
N GLN A 657 -28.63 0.52 -11.00
CA GLN A 657 -28.63 1.96 -11.06
C GLN A 657 -29.54 2.58 -10.00
N PHE A 658 -28.97 3.49 -9.20
CA PHE A 658 -29.67 4.43 -8.31
C PHE A 658 -29.30 5.87 -8.69
N GLY A 659 -30.07 6.48 -9.56
CA GLY A 659 -29.76 7.83 -10.05
C GLY A 659 -28.44 7.88 -10.82
N THR A 660 -27.45 8.56 -10.26
CA THR A 660 -26.10 8.70 -10.85
C THR A 660 -25.14 7.54 -10.48
N SER A 661 -25.47 6.71 -9.52
CA SER A 661 -24.70 5.49 -9.19
C SER A 661 -25.13 4.39 -10.16
N ILE A 662 -24.20 3.93 -11.00
CA ILE A 662 -24.43 2.87 -12.01
C ILE A 662 -23.24 1.92 -11.93
N GLU A 663 -23.51 0.65 -11.55
CA GLU A 663 -22.43 -0.30 -11.28
C GLU A 663 -22.79 -1.72 -11.75
N PHE A 664 -21.76 -2.48 -12.15
CA PHE A 664 -21.87 -3.92 -12.37
C PHE A 664 -22.05 -4.61 -11.02
N CYS A 665 -23.18 -5.24 -10.78
CA CYS A 665 -23.43 -5.87 -9.49
C CYS A 665 -24.35 -7.08 -9.56
N GLY A 666 -23.89 -8.21 -8.97
CA GLY A 666 -24.66 -9.43 -8.79
C GLY A 666 -25.39 -9.55 -7.46
N GLY A 667 -25.24 -8.58 -6.54
CA GLY A 667 -25.80 -8.62 -5.21
C GLY A 667 -27.30 -8.30 -5.12
N THR A 668 -27.86 -8.41 -3.91
CA THR A 668 -29.26 -8.05 -3.65
C THR A 668 -29.39 -6.59 -3.25
N HIS A 669 -30.42 -5.91 -3.72
CA HIS A 669 -30.65 -4.49 -3.51
C HIS A 669 -32.07 -4.17 -3.08
N VAL A 670 -32.22 -3.01 -2.45
CA VAL A 670 -33.56 -2.47 -2.09
C VAL A 670 -34.31 -1.99 -3.34
N ALA A 671 -35.62 -2.03 -3.32
CA ALA A 671 -36.45 -1.55 -4.44
C ALA A 671 -36.34 -0.03 -4.66
N ALA A 672 -36.05 0.73 -3.62
CA ALA A 672 -35.77 2.16 -3.69
C ALA A 672 -34.89 2.57 -2.53
N THR A 673 -34.12 3.67 -2.71
CA THR A 673 -33.13 4.11 -1.71
C THR A 673 -33.77 4.44 -0.34
N GLY A 674 -35.06 4.83 -0.29
CA GLY A 674 -35.77 5.07 0.96
C GLY A 674 -35.83 3.85 1.88
N ASN A 675 -35.80 2.62 1.32
CA ASN A 675 -35.81 1.38 2.10
C ASN A 675 -34.48 1.13 2.87
N ILE A 676 -33.43 1.91 2.60
CA ILE A 676 -32.16 1.86 3.36
C ILE A 676 -32.36 2.45 4.77
N GLY A 677 -33.32 3.39 4.92
CA GLY A 677 -33.57 4.14 6.15
C GLY A 677 -32.55 5.28 6.32
N MET A 678 -31.52 5.08 7.09
CA MET A 678 -30.44 6.05 7.33
C MET A 678 -29.09 5.36 7.25
N VAL A 679 -28.06 6.07 6.79
CA VAL A 679 -26.65 5.62 6.84
C VAL A 679 -25.91 6.44 7.89
N LYS A 680 -25.10 5.76 8.72
CA LYS A 680 -24.16 6.37 9.64
C LYS A 680 -22.77 5.77 9.47
N ILE A 681 -21.79 6.60 9.10
CA ILE A 681 -20.37 6.20 9.05
C ILE A 681 -19.84 6.12 10.48
N ILE A 682 -19.28 4.97 10.84
CA ILE A 682 -18.83 4.64 12.20
C ILE A 682 -17.32 4.83 12.33
N SER A 683 -16.57 4.41 11.32
CA SER A 683 -15.12 4.51 11.35
C SER A 683 -14.54 4.81 9.97
N GLU A 684 -13.38 5.46 9.98
CA GLU A 684 -12.49 5.64 8.83
C GLU A 684 -11.08 5.30 9.27
N SER A 685 -10.41 4.41 8.54
CA SER A 685 -9.06 3.93 8.90
C SER A 685 -8.22 3.57 7.68
N SER A 686 -6.89 3.46 7.87
CA SER A 686 -5.99 2.93 6.85
C SER A 686 -5.93 1.42 6.95
N VAL A 687 -5.97 0.74 5.80
CA VAL A 687 -5.82 -0.73 5.70
C VAL A 687 -4.45 -1.09 5.16
N ALA A 688 -4.01 -0.35 4.14
CA ALA A 688 -2.72 -0.50 3.49
C ALA A 688 -2.29 0.85 2.88
N ALA A 689 -1.07 0.93 2.37
CA ALA A 689 -0.64 2.11 1.62
C ALA A 689 -1.61 2.38 0.45
N GLY A 690 -2.11 3.60 0.36
CA GLY A 690 -3.07 4.01 -0.66
C GLY A 690 -4.45 3.36 -0.56
N VAL A 691 -4.79 2.68 0.54
CA VAL A 691 -6.11 2.05 0.75
C VAL A 691 -6.72 2.50 2.08
N ARG A 692 -7.89 3.11 2.01
CA ARG A 692 -8.69 3.54 3.14
C ARG A 692 -9.91 2.63 3.31
N ARG A 693 -10.41 2.53 4.52
CA ARG A 693 -11.60 1.76 4.91
C ARG A 693 -12.62 2.65 5.55
N ILE A 694 -13.86 2.53 5.12
CA ILE A 694 -15.04 3.06 5.82
C ILE A 694 -15.87 1.89 6.29
N GLU A 695 -16.36 1.99 7.53
CA GLU A 695 -17.39 1.11 8.08
C GLU A 695 -18.63 1.95 8.41
N ALA A 696 -19.80 1.43 8.07
CA ALA A 696 -21.06 2.14 8.28
C ALA A 696 -22.20 1.19 8.65
N TYR A 697 -23.19 1.74 9.29
CA TYR A 697 -24.47 1.09 9.64
C TYR A 697 -25.60 1.68 8.81
N THR A 698 -26.69 0.87 8.61
CA THR A 698 -27.93 1.33 7.98
C THR A 698 -29.16 0.99 8.82
N GLY A 699 -30.24 1.65 8.54
CA GLY A 699 -31.59 1.33 9.06
C GLY A 699 -31.68 1.07 10.56
N ALA A 700 -32.21 -0.05 10.95
CA ALA A 700 -32.45 -0.44 12.35
C ALA A 700 -31.15 -0.42 13.19
N ARG A 701 -29.99 -0.75 12.59
CA ARG A 701 -28.71 -0.71 13.31
C ARG A 701 -28.31 0.71 13.71
N VAL A 702 -28.69 1.72 12.90
CA VAL A 702 -28.48 3.14 13.26
C VAL A 702 -29.44 3.54 14.39
N GLU A 703 -30.67 3.05 14.39
CA GLU A 703 -31.64 3.32 15.46
C GLU A 703 -31.12 2.77 16.79
N GLU A 704 -30.69 1.51 16.86
CA GLU A 704 -30.08 0.89 18.05
C GLU A 704 -28.87 1.68 18.57
N MET A 705 -28.04 2.19 17.65
CA MET A 705 -26.89 3.01 18.02
C MET A 705 -27.34 4.34 18.64
N LEU A 706 -28.35 4.99 18.06
CA LEU A 706 -28.88 6.25 18.59
C LEU A 706 -29.52 6.05 19.97
N ASP A 707 -30.28 4.97 20.18
CA ASP A 707 -30.88 4.60 21.47
C ASP A 707 -29.76 4.39 22.52
N THR A 708 -28.70 3.64 22.18
CA THR A 708 -27.53 3.44 23.07
C THR A 708 -26.86 4.75 23.45
N ILE A 709 -26.71 5.67 22.50
CA ILE A 709 -26.15 7.00 22.76
C ILE A 709 -27.07 7.81 23.66
N GLN A 710 -28.40 7.75 23.41
CA GLN A 710 -29.38 8.48 24.20
C GLN A 710 -29.46 7.95 25.63
N ASP A 711 -29.41 6.64 25.83
CA ASP A 711 -29.42 5.99 27.14
C ASP A 711 -28.16 6.38 27.91
N THR A 712 -26.97 6.27 27.26
CA THR A 712 -25.71 6.70 27.86
C THR A 712 -25.74 8.18 28.28
N LEU A 713 -26.26 9.05 27.44
CA LEU A 713 -26.42 10.47 27.74
C LEU A 713 -27.41 10.71 28.91
N SER A 714 -28.48 9.92 28.97
CA SER A 714 -29.46 9.98 30.04
C SER A 714 -28.85 9.54 31.38
N ASP A 715 -28.10 8.43 31.36
CA ASP A 715 -27.37 7.94 32.55
C ASP A 715 -26.34 8.96 33.04
N LEU A 716 -25.55 9.53 32.11
CA LEU A 716 -24.62 10.60 32.48
C LEU A 716 -25.33 11.82 33.06
N LYS A 717 -26.48 12.23 32.51
CA LYS A 717 -27.28 13.33 33.09
C LYS A 717 -27.78 13.01 34.50
N ALA A 718 -28.19 11.79 34.75
CA ALA A 718 -28.65 11.33 36.06
C ALA A 718 -27.53 11.43 37.11
N LEU A 719 -26.28 11.08 36.76
CA LEU A 719 -25.12 11.23 37.63
C LEU A 719 -24.83 12.69 38.02
N PHE A 720 -25.24 13.66 37.19
CA PHE A 720 -25.09 15.09 37.45
C PHE A 720 -26.41 15.79 37.77
N ASN A 721 -27.30 15.12 38.50
CA ASN A 721 -28.59 15.64 38.97
C ASN A 721 -29.48 16.20 37.83
N ASN A 722 -29.51 15.56 36.70
CA ASN A 722 -30.21 15.96 35.48
C ASN A 722 -29.86 17.38 34.98
N ALA A 723 -28.62 17.75 35.09
CA ALA A 723 -28.15 19.08 34.67
C ALA A 723 -28.54 19.39 33.21
N PRO A 724 -29.07 20.59 32.93
CA PRO A 724 -29.48 20.96 31.56
C PRO A 724 -28.33 20.96 30.56
N ASP A 725 -27.14 21.38 30.98
CA ASP A 725 -25.90 21.30 30.21
C ASP A 725 -24.86 20.45 30.96
N LEU A 726 -24.70 19.22 30.46
CA LEU A 726 -23.79 18.25 31.05
C LEU A 726 -22.32 18.70 30.98
N ARG A 727 -21.94 19.43 29.94
CA ARG A 727 -20.55 19.92 29.77
C ARG A 727 -20.19 20.93 30.86
N ILE A 728 -21.12 21.82 31.20
CA ILE A 728 -20.94 22.78 32.29
C ILE A 728 -20.87 22.06 33.64
N ALA A 729 -21.77 21.06 33.85
CA ALA A 729 -21.78 20.29 35.09
C ALA A 729 -20.48 19.49 35.30
N ILE A 730 -19.99 18.82 34.26
CA ILE A 730 -18.72 18.09 34.34
C ILE A 730 -17.55 19.03 34.61
N ARG A 731 -17.46 20.17 33.92
CA ARG A 731 -16.40 21.17 34.16
C ARG A 731 -16.41 21.65 35.59
N LYS A 732 -17.57 22.03 36.10
CA LYS A 732 -17.73 22.46 37.53
C LYS A 732 -17.24 21.37 38.46
N TYR A 733 -17.61 20.13 38.27
CA TYR A 733 -17.18 18.99 39.09
C TYR A 733 -15.65 18.81 39.06
N LEU A 734 -15.04 18.92 37.87
CA LEU A 734 -13.57 18.85 37.73
C LEU A 734 -12.86 19.98 38.47
N ASP A 735 -13.40 21.21 38.39
CA ASP A 735 -12.85 22.37 39.07
C ASP A 735 -13.00 22.22 40.59
N GLU A 736 -14.16 21.76 41.09
CA GLU A 736 -14.38 21.46 42.51
C GLU A 736 -13.44 20.37 43.02
N ASN A 737 -13.25 19.29 42.23
CA ASN A 737 -12.33 18.21 42.60
C ASN A 737 -10.86 18.70 42.68
N ALA A 738 -10.45 19.53 41.72
CA ALA A 738 -9.13 20.17 41.75
C ALA A 738 -8.96 21.09 42.98
N GLY A 739 -10.00 21.87 43.30
CA GLY A 739 -10.02 22.71 44.51
C GLY A 739 -9.93 21.89 45.79
N LEU A 740 -10.71 20.82 45.92
CA LEU A 740 -10.65 19.93 47.09
C LEU A 740 -9.30 19.24 47.23
N LYS A 741 -8.68 18.78 46.14
CA LYS A 741 -7.32 18.21 46.16
C LYS A 741 -6.31 19.21 46.71
N LYS A 742 -6.38 20.45 46.21
CA LYS A 742 -5.49 21.53 46.72
C LYS A 742 -5.73 21.81 48.19
N GLN A 743 -6.97 21.90 48.65
CA GLN A 743 -7.30 22.08 50.06
C GLN A 743 -6.74 20.95 50.94
N VAL A 744 -6.85 19.70 50.49
CA VAL A 744 -6.28 18.54 51.18
C VAL A 744 -4.76 18.65 51.27
N GLU A 745 -4.10 19.03 50.18
CA GLU A 745 -2.64 19.26 50.16
C GLU A 745 -2.21 20.39 51.14
N ASP A 746 -2.93 21.49 51.11
CA ASP A 746 -2.63 22.63 52.00
C ASP A 746 -2.87 22.26 53.48
N PHE A 747 -3.96 21.53 53.76
CA PHE A 747 -4.23 21.04 55.12
C PHE A 747 -3.17 20.04 55.60
N MET A 748 -2.68 19.18 54.72
CA MET A 748 -1.57 18.26 55.05
C MET A 748 -0.28 19.00 55.32
N LYS A 749 0.04 20.06 54.56
CA LYS A 749 1.21 20.93 54.82
C LYS A 749 1.11 21.65 56.18
N GLU A 750 -0.07 22.19 56.52
CA GLU A 750 -0.30 22.79 57.85
C GLU A 750 -0.10 21.80 58.99
N LYS A 751 -0.65 20.57 58.82
CA LYS A 751 -0.49 19.48 59.79
C LYS A 751 0.97 19.06 59.93
N GLU A 752 1.70 19.00 58.82
CA GLU A 752 3.13 18.71 58.79
C GLU A 752 3.94 19.76 59.55
N ALA A 753 3.67 21.05 59.30
CA ALA A 753 4.33 22.16 59.95
C ALA A 753 4.05 22.19 61.49
N ALA A 754 2.79 21.98 61.88
CA ALA A 754 2.39 21.92 63.30
C ALA A 754 3.04 20.71 64.01
N LEU A 755 3.12 19.58 63.37
CA LEU A 755 3.80 18.39 63.93
C LEU A 755 5.29 18.61 64.07
N LYS A 756 5.94 19.19 63.06
CA LYS A 756 7.36 19.54 63.10
C LYS A 756 7.66 20.45 64.26
N GLU A 757 6.89 21.53 64.44
CA GLU A 757 7.06 22.48 65.60
C GLU A 757 6.90 21.80 66.94
N ARG A 758 5.92 20.89 67.07
CA ARG A 758 5.71 20.09 68.29
C ARG A 758 6.90 19.15 68.56
N LEU A 759 7.45 18.51 67.49
CA LEU A 759 8.61 17.62 67.65
C LEU A 759 9.86 18.38 68.06
N LEU A 760 10.08 19.58 67.49
CA LEU A 760 11.20 20.48 67.93
C LEU A 760 11.12 20.91 69.41
N LYS A 761 9.91 21.17 69.89
CA LYS A 761 9.72 21.48 71.31
C LYS A 761 9.94 20.31 72.26
N ASN A 762 9.82 19.10 71.82
CA ASN A 762 9.90 17.86 72.60
C ASN A 762 11.17 17.04 72.34
N VAL A 763 12.24 17.69 71.88
CA VAL A 763 13.54 17.01 71.67
C VAL A 763 14.09 16.55 73.01
N GLN A 764 14.46 15.32 73.14
CA GLN A 764 15.10 14.73 74.32
C GLN A 764 16.62 14.66 74.11
N GLU A 765 17.38 15.16 75.10
CA GLU A 765 18.83 14.99 74.99
C GLU A 765 19.28 13.82 75.89
N ILE A 766 19.82 12.78 75.23
CA ILE A 766 20.29 11.55 75.92
C ILE A 766 21.76 11.33 75.53
N HIS A 767 22.66 11.33 76.49
CA HIS A 767 24.10 11.17 76.21
C HIS A 767 24.69 12.19 75.22
N GLY A 768 24.12 13.39 75.08
CA GLY A 768 24.53 14.41 74.12
C GLY A 768 23.93 14.23 72.75
N ILE A 769 23.02 13.25 72.53
CA ILE A 769 22.30 13.01 71.33
C ILE A 769 20.88 13.56 71.43
N LYS A 770 20.45 14.36 70.43
CA LYS A 770 19.11 14.95 70.32
C LYS A 770 18.15 13.92 69.70
N VAL A 771 17.37 13.29 70.53
CA VAL A 771 16.45 12.21 70.17
C VAL A 771 15.06 12.76 69.89
N ILE A 772 14.51 12.45 68.73
CA ILE A 772 13.13 12.69 68.40
C ILE A 772 12.47 11.35 68.02
N LYS A 773 11.49 10.93 68.83
CA LYS A 773 10.73 9.67 68.58
C LYS A 773 9.23 9.94 68.61
N PHE A 774 8.49 9.31 67.77
CA PHE A 774 7.03 9.29 67.78
C PHE A 774 6.42 8.14 66.98
N CYS A 775 5.14 7.88 67.29
CA CYS A 775 4.29 7.02 66.46
C CYS A 775 3.00 7.79 66.15
N ALA A 776 2.60 7.80 64.85
CA ALA A 776 1.39 8.49 64.42
C ALA A 776 0.82 7.88 63.14
N PRO A 777 -0.51 7.95 62.94
CA PRO A 777 -1.12 7.55 61.67
C PRO A 777 -0.90 8.64 60.61
N LEU A 778 0.21 8.59 59.91
CA LEU A 778 0.66 9.57 58.94
C LEU A 778 1.18 8.86 57.68
N PRO A 779 0.97 9.44 56.48
CA PRO A 779 1.59 8.95 55.27
C PRO A 779 3.13 8.95 55.37
N ALA A 780 3.76 7.94 54.84
CA ALA A 780 5.21 7.78 54.86
C ALA A 780 5.95 8.99 54.29
N GLU A 781 5.38 9.62 53.25
CA GLU A 781 5.95 10.81 52.62
C GLU A 781 5.98 12.04 53.56
N VAL A 782 4.94 12.22 54.36
CA VAL A 782 4.87 13.29 55.38
C VAL A 782 5.96 13.09 56.42
N VAL A 783 6.12 11.86 56.93
CA VAL A 783 7.16 11.54 57.92
C VAL A 783 8.56 11.71 57.34
N LYS A 784 8.76 11.35 56.10
CA LYS A 784 10.01 11.59 55.37
C LYS A 784 10.32 13.07 55.24
N ASN A 785 9.37 13.87 54.78
CA ASN A 785 9.53 15.34 54.67
C ASN A 785 9.90 15.97 56.00
N ILE A 786 9.19 15.61 57.09
CA ILE A 786 9.49 16.09 58.45
C ILE A 786 10.90 15.67 58.85
N ALA A 787 11.31 14.45 58.64
CA ALA A 787 12.64 13.95 58.96
C ALA A 787 13.73 14.78 58.27
N PHE A 788 13.60 15.08 56.97
CA PHE A 788 14.56 15.91 56.25
C PHE A 788 14.55 17.36 56.68
N GLN A 789 13.39 17.95 57.00
CA GLN A 789 13.28 19.30 57.54
C GLN A 789 13.94 19.40 58.92
N LEU A 790 13.68 18.46 59.82
CA LEU A 790 14.31 18.39 61.14
C LEU A 790 15.84 18.25 61.05
N ARG A 791 16.33 17.45 60.11
CA ARG A 791 17.77 17.33 59.85
C ARG A 791 18.39 18.61 59.33
N GLY A 792 17.66 19.42 58.56
CA GLY A 792 18.10 20.75 58.13
C GLY A 792 18.20 21.77 59.28
N GLU A 793 17.37 21.63 60.33
CA GLU A 793 17.38 22.52 61.49
C GLU A 793 18.30 22.03 62.61
N ILE A 794 18.37 20.71 62.83
CA ILE A 794 19.26 20.10 63.81
C ILE A 794 20.39 19.41 63.07
N THR A 795 21.43 20.15 62.74
CA THR A 795 22.52 19.66 61.87
C THR A 795 23.48 18.68 62.56
N GLU A 796 23.54 18.75 63.91
CA GLU A 796 24.43 17.92 64.71
C GLU A 796 23.69 17.12 65.78
N ASN A 797 24.12 15.91 66.01
CA ASN A 797 23.60 14.96 67.01
C ASN A 797 22.10 14.67 66.89
N LEU A 798 21.49 14.77 65.70
CA LEU A 798 20.11 14.39 65.50
C LEU A 798 19.96 12.91 65.34
N PHE A 799 19.14 12.31 66.15
CA PHE A 799 18.63 10.94 66.06
C PHE A 799 17.11 10.99 65.98
N PHE A 800 16.57 10.79 64.73
CA PHE A 800 15.13 10.77 64.53
C PHE A 800 14.64 9.35 64.24
N VAL A 801 13.59 8.92 64.92
CA VAL A 801 12.91 7.65 64.64
C VAL A 801 11.40 7.82 64.72
N ALA A 802 10.70 7.36 63.68
CA ALA A 802 9.26 7.46 63.63
C ALA A 802 8.63 6.13 63.16
N GLY A 803 7.59 5.72 63.86
CA GLY A 803 6.64 4.72 63.43
C GLY A 803 5.40 5.41 62.83
N SER A 804 5.04 5.05 61.60
CA SER A 804 3.84 5.59 60.96
C SER A 804 2.97 4.51 60.37
N THR A 805 1.68 4.77 60.19
CA THR A 805 0.73 3.89 59.53
C THR A 805 0.02 4.65 58.42
N ASP A 806 0.07 4.15 57.21
CA ASP A 806 -0.68 4.67 56.08
C ASP A 806 -1.59 3.55 55.56
N ASN A 807 -2.90 3.79 55.52
CA ASN A 807 -3.91 2.78 55.16
C ASN A 807 -3.69 1.41 55.86
N GLY A 808 -3.32 1.43 57.12
CA GLY A 808 -3.09 0.24 57.96
C GLY A 808 -1.72 -0.43 57.71
N LYS A 809 -0.88 0.07 56.85
CA LYS A 809 0.47 -0.45 56.61
C LYS A 809 1.47 0.27 57.47
N PRO A 810 2.22 -0.47 58.34
CA PRO A 810 3.21 0.13 59.19
C PRO A 810 4.49 0.50 58.43
N MET A 811 5.03 1.66 58.74
CA MET A 811 6.33 2.13 58.26
C MET A 811 7.20 2.61 59.44
N LEU A 812 8.44 2.18 59.48
CA LEU A 812 9.46 2.64 60.35
C LEU A 812 10.44 3.52 59.60
N THR A 813 10.71 4.71 60.11
CA THR A 813 11.64 5.70 59.48
C THR A 813 12.70 6.11 60.48
N VAL A 814 13.97 6.07 60.05
CA VAL A 814 15.11 6.56 60.84
C VAL A 814 15.92 7.55 60.06
N MET A 815 16.26 8.68 60.69
CA MET A 815 17.12 9.73 60.15
C MET A 815 18.21 10.10 61.13
N LEU A 816 19.44 10.19 60.68
CA LEU A 816 20.63 10.57 61.47
C LEU A 816 21.33 11.76 60.89
N SER A 817 21.93 12.59 61.75
CA SER A 817 22.86 13.65 61.36
C SER A 817 24.20 13.05 60.90
N ASP A 818 24.99 13.84 60.13
CA ASP A 818 26.22 13.33 59.50
C ASP A 818 27.30 12.96 60.52
N ASN A 819 27.38 13.66 61.66
CA ASN A 819 28.32 13.33 62.71
C ASN A 819 28.00 12.04 63.42
N LEU A 820 26.71 11.65 63.63
CA LEU A 820 26.33 10.35 64.15
C LEU A 820 26.64 9.20 63.18
N VAL A 821 26.51 9.48 61.90
CA VAL A 821 26.91 8.52 60.84
C VAL A 821 28.44 8.32 60.82
N ALA A 822 29.20 9.44 60.96
CA ALA A 822 30.65 9.39 61.08
C ALA A 822 31.11 8.67 62.38
N GLY A 823 30.30 8.75 63.44
CA GLY A 823 30.49 8.01 64.68
C GLY A 823 30.18 6.50 64.63
N GLY A 824 29.79 5.99 63.45
CA GLY A 824 29.57 4.57 63.19
C GLY A 824 28.12 4.09 63.18
N LEU A 825 27.14 4.96 63.50
CA LEU A 825 25.71 4.62 63.41
C LEU A 825 25.28 4.56 61.93
N LYS A 826 24.44 3.63 61.58
CA LYS A 826 23.90 3.46 60.23
C LYS A 826 22.39 3.21 60.28
N ALA A 827 21.60 4.13 59.81
CA ALA A 827 20.14 4.06 59.77
C ALA A 827 19.61 2.74 59.15
N GLY A 828 20.26 2.32 58.03
CA GLY A 828 19.90 1.08 57.38
C GLY A 828 20.01 -0.18 58.24
N ASN A 829 21.05 -0.24 59.06
CA ASN A 829 21.26 -1.39 59.98
C ASN A 829 20.23 -1.40 61.10
N LEU A 830 19.96 -0.22 61.69
CA LEU A 830 18.99 -0.04 62.75
C LEU A 830 17.59 -0.40 62.30
N VAL A 831 17.19 0.08 61.14
CA VAL A 831 15.88 -0.17 60.57
C VAL A 831 15.70 -1.65 60.21
N LYS A 832 16.74 -2.29 59.69
CA LYS A 832 16.69 -3.69 59.27
C LYS A 832 16.40 -4.66 60.44
N GLU A 833 17.02 -4.42 61.58
CA GLU A 833 16.83 -5.27 62.77
C GLU A 833 15.47 -4.96 63.43
N ALA A 834 15.11 -3.69 63.60
CA ALA A 834 13.86 -3.28 64.25
C ALA A 834 12.62 -3.65 63.39
N ALA A 835 12.75 -3.72 62.04
CA ALA A 835 11.66 -4.07 61.13
C ALA A 835 11.11 -5.48 61.37
N LYS A 836 11.88 -6.37 61.99
CA LYS A 836 11.40 -7.72 62.36
C LYS A 836 10.18 -7.66 63.29
N LEU A 837 10.08 -6.65 64.17
CA LEU A 837 8.95 -6.46 65.10
C LEU A 837 7.65 -6.04 64.40
N ILE A 838 7.75 -5.42 63.23
CA ILE A 838 6.60 -5.07 62.41
C ILE A 838 6.35 -6.09 61.30
N GLN A 839 6.99 -7.26 61.40
CA GLN A 839 6.94 -8.35 60.38
C GLN A 839 7.27 -7.78 58.98
N GLY A 840 8.32 -6.99 58.88
CA GLY A 840 8.68 -6.25 57.70
C GLY A 840 10.16 -6.32 57.35
N GLY A 841 10.54 -5.55 56.36
CA GLY A 841 11.93 -5.42 55.94
C GLY A 841 12.12 -4.01 55.33
N GLY A 842 13.37 -3.58 55.31
CA GLY A 842 13.72 -2.28 54.80
C GLY A 842 15.22 -2.08 54.74
N GLY A 843 15.63 -0.86 54.38
CA GLY A 843 16.99 -0.42 54.31
C GLY A 843 17.06 1.00 53.80
N GLY A 844 18.24 1.44 53.50
CA GLY A 844 18.46 2.81 53.00
C GLY A 844 19.91 3.26 53.11
N GLN A 845 20.10 4.54 52.98
CA GLN A 845 21.41 5.18 53.15
C GLN A 845 21.86 5.21 54.60
N PRO A 846 23.15 5.38 54.91
CA PRO A 846 23.64 5.48 56.30
C PRO A 846 22.92 6.55 57.17
N HIS A 847 22.48 7.64 56.56
CA HIS A 847 21.80 8.73 57.24
C HIS A 847 20.26 8.66 57.23
N PHE A 848 19.68 7.85 56.30
CA PHE A 848 18.23 7.77 56.16
C PHE A 848 17.81 6.36 55.69
N ALA A 849 16.91 5.74 56.42
CA ALA A 849 16.38 4.45 56.06
C ALA A 849 14.92 4.29 56.49
N THR A 850 14.21 3.44 55.71
CA THR A 850 12.82 3.08 55.99
C THR A 850 12.57 1.60 55.88
N ALA A 851 11.59 1.11 56.65
CA ALA A 851 11.10 -0.28 56.52
C ALA A 851 9.56 -0.26 56.56
N GLY A 852 9.00 -1.09 55.64
CA GLY A 852 7.59 -1.41 55.66
C GLY A 852 7.33 -2.74 56.29
N GLY A 853 6.12 -2.97 56.88
CA GLY A 853 5.75 -4.21 57.52
C GLY A 853 4.28 -4.57 57.36
N LYS A 854 3.87 -5.62 58.06
CA LYS A 854 2.50 -6.12 58.09
C LYS A 854 1.82 -6.00 59.47
N ASN A 855 2.59 -5.78 60.52
CA ASN A 855 2.12 -5.72 61.90
C ASN A 855 2.25 -4.28 62.44
N ALA A 856 1.14 -3.53 62.42
CA ALA A 856 1.11 -2.14 62.92
C ALA A 856 1.27 -2.03 64.45
N ASP A 857 0.80 -3.02 65.23
CA ASP A 857 0.89 -3.03 66.67
C ASP A 857 2.35 -3.17 67.16
N GLY A 858 3.23 -3.66 66.31
CA GLY A 858 4.67 -3.77 66.57
C GLY A 858 5.46 -2.46 66.41
N LEU A 859 4.85 -1.37 65.87
CA LEU A 859 5.54 -0.11 65.65
C LEU A 859 6.13 0.57 66.90
N PRO A 860 5.41 0.69 68.03
CA PRO A 860 6.03 1.24 69.21
C PRO A 860 7.24 0.46 69.67
N ALA A 861 7.14 -0.86 69.70
CA ALA A 861 8.25 -1.73 70.06
C ALA A 861 9.44 -1.64 69.09
N ALA A 862 9.14 -1.44 67.78
CA ALA A 862 10.17 -1.27 66.78
C ALA A 862 10.90 0.09 66.92
N VAL A 863 10.20 1.16 67.26
CA VAL A 863 10.78 2.49 67.54
C VAL A 863 11.73 2.36 68.77
N GLU A 864 11.31 1.75 69.87
CA GLU A 864 12.17 1.56 71.04
C GLU A 864 13.37 0.64 70.71
N LYS A 865 13.18 -0.40 69.94
CA LYS A 865 14.27 -1.26 69.46
C LYS A 865 15.33 -0.53 68.64
N VAL A 866 14.95 0.45 67.86
CA VAL A 866 15.92 1.30 67.14
C VAL A 866 16.81 2.07 68.10
N LEU A 867 16.26 2.60 69.19
CA LEU A 867 16.99 3.34 70.20
C LEU A 867 17.94 2.39 70.98
N GLU A 868 17.44 1.23 71.41
CA GLU A 868 18.23 0.19 72.07
C GLU A 868 19.46 -0.22 71.24
N LEU A 869 19.25 -0.48 69.92
CA LEU A 869 20.32 -0.82 69.02
C LEU A 869 21.32 0.30 68.75
N ALA A 870 20.94 1.54 68.95
CA ALA A 870 21.81 2.72 68.89
C ALA A 870 22.57 2.99 70.23
N GLY A 871 22.26 2.28 71.31
CA GLY A 871 22.82 2.54 72.62
C GLY A 871 22.28 3.81 73.30
N ILE A 872 21.06 4.22 72.97
CA ILE A 872 20.36 5.41 73.41
C ILE A 872 19.26 5.03 74.39
#